data_2ab9a145825bf75a8ee9ebaa730d0f1b
#
_entry.id   2ab9a145825bf75a8ee9ebaa730d0f1b
#
_cell.length_a   1.000
_cell.length_b   1.000
_cell.length_c   1.000
_cell.angle_alpha   90.00
_cell.angle_beta   90.00
_cell.angle_gamma   90.00
#
_symmetry.space_group_name_H-M   'P 1'
#
loop_
_entity.id
_entity.type
_entity.pdbx_description
1 polymer ?
#
loop_
_entity_poly.entity_id
_entity_poly.type
_entity_poly.pdbx_seq_one_letter_code
_entity_poly.pdbx_strand_id
1 'polypeptide(L)'
;NGLSLAYDVKSYNVKFYRDPNKNTETDRAYYTSVIMQTIEIIERNGGKTVDTFVIKRNEKTGEYYFDFGITNPKNVERREQEWRKNMYVTSESLKTPEQIYLYLRNRYKIPSELGYEEAAKILSIWQEVQLSSWVAYKPVTVAYNVSIQTVAEIQTKKDTLTGMMIEDSTSRVYPKGSVAAHVIGYMGRITVETLSNVSGYGYVDNDHYTLGELSRGLKVNSDGSVSAGTLTLKDLGYSVDDLIGVEGVEKSMEAYLTGNRASRQGKQVVEVDNMAVVQNVVSSTQPVQGDNVMLTIDLPLQQVVEKSLADNIPRIREAQIAEFNEDRKKPLSQQKYKDKELEDLKLAESGAVVVMDVNTGDVLAMASYPSFDLNLFVGGIPKDIYDELANDKTAPLFNKAIASKATPGSIFKMVTGLGALMEGEKDSSRGTTLTETITCEGTYTKDIINLKDAPKCWKRVGYAEAHKDQDVVKGLEHSCNFYFYTLAGRMGIDLLDKWAEKFGLTSSTGIQLPGEAVGQIGSQKEMFNPYRDIEDQSSALPKLVWKTGPNSVYNLIKKYAEQVGREYTDEEMLDAAKEIVQLMGIAWRTDDKGNRVDENNVTLGQHIRNVLYDKLGISQKVSVQLSRDIASSLSELMWTPALTVRTGIGQGITAVTPIAVARYVSAI
;
A
#
# COMPACT_ATOMS: atom_id res chain seq x y z
N ASN A 1 13.76 -1.91 27.49
CA ASN A 1 14.64 -0.88 28.12
C ASN A 1 13.90 0.42 28.46
N GLY A 2 12.59 0.55 28.19
CA GLY A 2 11.76 1.69 28.60
C GLY A 2 12.08 3.03 27.93
N LEU A 3 12.75 3.01 26.78
CA LEU A 3 13.04 4.21 25.99
C LEU A 3 11.80 4.63 25.19
N SER A 4 11.34 5.86 25.40
CA SER A 4 10.19 6.38 24.67
C SER A 4 10.53 6.65 23.20
N LEU A 5 9.76 6.05 22.29
CA LEU A 5 9.83 6.28 20.84
C LEU A 5 8.79 7.31 20.38
N ALA A 6 7.69 7.40 21.10
CA ALA A 6 6.65 8.40 20.93
C ALA A 6 5.97 8.68 22.27
N TYR A 7 5.59 9.93 22.53
CA TYR A 7 4.84 10.35 23.72
C TYR A 7 4.06 11.64 23.45
N ASP A 8 3.09 11.92 24.31
CA ASP A 8 2.29 13.13 24.20
C ASP A 8 2.78 14.19 25.17
N VAL A 9 2.78 15.43 24.71
CA VAL A 9 3.02 16.62 25.53
C VAL A 9 1.78 17.49 25.55
N LYS A 10 1.60 18.25 26.63
CA LYS A 10 0.52 19.25 26.71
C LYS A 10 0.70 20.28 25.62
N SER A 11 -0.38 20.58 24.93
CA SER A 11 -0.47 21.52 23.82
C SER A 11 -1.70 22.38 23.96
N TYR A 12 -1.82 23.39 23.12
CA TYR A 12 -2.94 24.31 23.10
C TYR A 12 -3.39 24.55 21.68
N ASN A 13 -4.72 24.56 21.45
CA ASN A 13 -5.32 24.95 20.19
C ASN A 13 -6.02 26.31 20.34
N VAL A 14 -6.02 27.08 19.27
CA VAL A 14 -6.83 28.30 19.17
C VAL A 14 -8.13 27.93 18.46
N LYS A 15 -9.25 28.18 19.12
CA LYS A 15 -10.60 27.96 18.59
C LYS A 15 -11.31 29.30 18.39
N PHE A 16 -12.20 29.34 17.43
CA PHE A 16 -13.06 30.48 17.17
C PHE A 16 -14.52 30.10 17.21
N TYR A 17 -15.31 30.83 17.99
CA TYR A 17 -16.75 30.72 18.07
C TYR A 17 -17.40 32.03 17.61
N ARG A 18 -18.24 31.95 16.58
CA ARG A 18 -19.06 33.07 16.15
C ARG A 18 -20.45 32.96 16.76
N ASP A 19 -20.94 34.02 17.39
CA ASP A 19 -22.34 34.11 17.81
C ASP A 19 -23.27 34.01 16.59
N PRO A 20 -24.13 32.98 16.51
CA PRO A 20 -25.05 32.79 15.39
C PRO A 20 -26.00 33.97 15.14
N ASN A 21 -26.32 34.72 16.20
CA ASN A 21 -27.22 35.87 16.12
C ASN A 21 -26.55 37.11 15.52
N LYS A 22 -25.23 37.17 15.51
CA LYS A 22 -24.42 38.24 14.92
C LYS A 22 -24.03 37.89 13.49
N ASN A 23 -24.86 38.25 12.51
CA ASN A 23 -24.67 37.89 11.12
C ASN A 23 -24.92 39.04 10.13
N THR A 24 -24.89 40.29 10.60
CA THR A 24 -24.96 41.47 9.73
C THR A 24 -23.62 41.68 8.98
N GLU A 25 -23.62 42.59 8.01
CA GLU A 25 -22.37 42.95 7.33
C GLU A 25 -21.34 43.55 8.30
N THR A 26 -21.77 44.37 9.25
CA THR A 26 -20.93 44.95 10.28
C THR A 26 -20.34 43.89 11.19
N ASP A 27 -21.14 42.88 11.59
CA ASP A 27 -20.67 41.76 12.38
C ASP A 27 -19.59 40.94 11.64
N ARG A 28 -19.82 40.66 10.35
CA ARG A 28 -18.82 39.97 9.53
C ARG A 28 -17.51 40.74 9.40
N ALA A 29 -17.57 42.04 9.19
CA ALA A 29 -16.40 42.91 9.17
C ALA A 29 -15.64 42.88 10.51
N TYR A 30 -16.38 42.97 11.61
CA TYR A 30 -15.81 42.89 12.96
C TYR A 30 -15.10 41.54 13.21
N TYR A 31 -15.79 40.41 12.98
CA TYR A 31 -15.19 39.09 13.16
C TYR A 31 -14.02 38.81 12.21
N THR A 32 -14.05 39.35 10.98
CA THR A 32 -12.90 39.27 10.07
C THR A 32 -11.69 40.03 10.65
N SER A 33 -11.90 41.20 11.24
CA SER A 33 -10.82 41.93 11.95
C SER A 33 -10.25 41.15 13.13
N VAL A 34 -11.11 40.46 13.91
CA VAL A 34 -10.67 39.60 15.01
C VAL A 34 -9.86 38.42 14.51
N ILE A 35 -10.32 37.76 13.43
CA ILE A 35 -9.60 36.65 12.79
C ILE A 35 -8.23 37.10 12.29
N MET A 36 -8.16 38.26 11.62
CA MET A 36 -6.90 38.81 11.09
C MET A 36 -5.89 39.08 12.22
N GLN A 37 -6.31 39.72 13.31
CA GLN A 37 -5.46 39.97 14.47
C GLN A 37 -4.98 38.65 15.11
N THR A 38 -5.85 37.67 15.16
CA THR A 38 -5.49 36.36 15.73
C THR A 38 -4.48 35.63 14.85
N ILE A 39 -4.64 35.66 13.52
CA ILE A 39 -3.68 35.08 12.57
C ILE A 39 -2.31 35.76 12.75
N GLU A 40 -2.28 37.08 12.82
CA GLU A 40 -1.02 37.85 13.04
C GLU A 40 -0.33 37.44 14.35
N ILE A 41 -1.07 37.27 15.46
CA ILE A 41 -0.51 36.81 16.73
C ILE A 41 0.09 35.42 16.59
N ILE A 42 -0.64 34.48 15.97
CA ILE A 42 -0.19 33.11 15.79
C ILE A 42 1.10 33.06 14.97
N GLU A 43 1.14 33.75 13.82
CA GLU A 43 2.27 33.71 12.89
C GLU A 43 3.51 34.43 13.46
N ARG A 44 3.32 35.55 14.12
CA ARG A 44 4.41 36.27 14.80
C ARG A 44 5.08 35.44 15.89
N ASN A 45 4.32 34.57 16.53
CA ASN A 45 4.82 33.63 17.55
C ASN A 45 5.24 32.27 16.98
N GLY A 46 5.44 32.17 15.63
CA GLY A 46 5.96 31.00 14.94
C GLY A 46 4.94 29.87 14.73
N GLY A 47 3.65 30.11 15.01
CA GLY A 47 2.58 29.16 14.74
C GLY A 47 2.08 29.23 13.29
N LYS A 48 1.25 28.25 12.91
CA LYS A 48 0.56 28.21 11.62
C LYS A 48 -0.93 28.10 11.83
N THR A 49 -1.70 28.76 10.98
CA THR A 49 -3.17 28.64 10.95
C THR A 49 -3.60 27.50 10.07
N VAL A 50 -4.84 27.03 10.24
CA VAL A 50 -5.43 26.00 9.38
C VAL A 50 -5.56 26.53 7.94
N ASP A 51 -5.30 25.65 6.95
CA ASP A 51 -5.47 25.91 5.52
C ASP A 51 -6.44 24.90 4.91
N THR A 52 -7.74 25.11 5.17
CA THR A 52 -8.82 24.22 4.69
C THR A 52 -9.62 24.81 3.52
N PHE A 53 -9.28 26.02 3.08
CA PHE A 53 -10.03 26.67 2.01
C PHE A 53 -9.86 25.91 0.69
N VAL A 54 -10.97 25.45 0.12
CA VAL A 54 -10.95 24.53 -1.03
C VAL A 54 -10.65 25.18 -2.37
N ILE A 55 -10.75 26.53 -2.48
CA ILE A 55 -10.39 27.23 -3.72
C ILE A 55 -8.95 27.65 -3.63
N LYS A 56 -8.08 26.96 -4.38
CA LYS A 56 -6.64 27.23 -4.45
C LYS A 56 -6.29 28.06 -5.68
N ARG A 57 -5.15 28.75 -5.63
CA ARG A 57 -4.58 29.51 -6.75
C ARG A 57 -3.24 28.94 -7.14
N ASN A 58 -3.06 28.66 -8.42
CA ASN A 58 -1.80 28.18 -8.94
C ASN A 58 -0.79 29.36 -8.97
N GLU A 59 0.32 29.22 -8.27
CA GLU A 59 1.35 30.27 -8.17
C GLU A 59 1.98 30.65 -9.52
N LYS A 60 2.12 29.68 -10.43
CA LYS A 60 2.78 29.89 -11.73
C LYS A 60 1.83 30.47 -12.77
N THR A 61 0.59 30.00 -12.84
CA THR A 61 -0.38 30.43 -13.85
C THR A 61 -1.31 31.51 -13.35
N GLY A 62 -1.47 31.66 -12.04
CA GLY A 62 -2.42 32.56 -11.39
C GLY A 62 -3.89 32.07 -11.44
N GLU A 63 -4.15 30.91 -12.01
CA GLU A 63 -5.48 30.34 -12.17
C GLU A 63 -6.03 29.78 -10.86
N TYR A 64 -7.35 29.95 -10.66
CA TYR A 64 -8.04 29.41 -9.49
C TYR A 64 -8.69 28.07 -9.82
N TYR A 65 -8.63 27.12 -8.88
CA TYR A 65 -9.20 25.79 -9.03
C TYR A 65 -9.73 25.25 -7.69
N PHE A 66 -10.62 24.26 -7.75
CA PHE A 66 -11.05 23.53 -6.55
C PHE A 66 -10.09 22.40 -6.22
N ASP A 67 -9.67 22.33 -4.97
CA ASP A 67 -8.89 21.23 -4.40
C ASP A 67 -9.64 20.65 -3.19
N PHE A 68 -10.23 19.48 -3.39
CA PHE A 68 -10.88 18.70 -2.33
C PHE A 68 -10.01 17.53 -1.85
N GLY A 69 -8.76 17.44 -2.31
CA GLY A 69 -7.86 16.32 -2.00
C GLY A 69 -8.22 15.00 -2.69
N ILE A 70 -9.08 15.03 -3.72
CA ILE A 70 -9.54 13.86 -4.47
C ILE A 70 -9.25 14.03 -5.97
N THR A 71 -8.91 12.93 -6.66
CA THR A 71 -8.49 12.96 -8.06
C THR A 71 -9.57 12.52 -9.05
N ASN A 72 -10.60 11.80 -8.60
CA ASN A 72 -11.67 11.33 -9.49
C ASN A 72 -12.60 12.49 -9.89
N PRO A 73 -12.70 12.86 -11.19
CA PRO A 73 -13.45 14.03 -11.64
C PRO A 73 -14.93 14.04 -11.22
N LYS A 74 -15.61 12.88 -11.25
CA LYS A 74 -17.02 12.77 -10.82
C LYS A 74 -17.21 13.06 -9.34
N ASN A 75 -16.24 12.63 -8.52
CA ASN A 75 -16.27 12.89 -7.09
C ASN A 75 -15.94 14.36 -6.81
N VAL A 76 -15.02 14.98 -7.54
CA VAL A 76 -14.72 16.42 -7.45
C VAL A 76 -15.98 17.23 -7.76
N GLU A 77 -16.68 16.95 -8.87
CA GLU A 77 -17.91 17.66 -9.24
C GLU A 77 -19.00 17.52 -8.17
N ARG A 78 -19.22 16.32 -7.65
CA ARG A 78 -20.19 16.09 -6.57
C ARG A 78 -19.83 16.89 -5.31
N ARG A 79 -18.56 16.89 -4.92
CA ARG A 79 -18.06 17.63 -3.74
C ARG A 79 -18.18 19.14 -3.94
N GLU A 80 -17.92 19.65 -5.13
CA GLU A 80 -18.10 21.05 -5.45
C GLU A 80 -19.58 21.46 -5.28
N GLN A 81 -20.51 20.67 -5.80
CA GLN A 81 -21.95 20.94 -5.67
C GLN A 81 -22.40 20.94 -4.20
N GLU A 82 -21.97 19.96 -3.41
CA GLU A 82 -22.23 19.88 -1.97
C GLU A 82 -21.66 21.09 -1.22
N TRP A 83 -20.40 21.44 -1.50
CA TRP A 83 -19.73 22.57 -0.88
C TRP A 83 -20.40 23.89 -1.24
N ARG A 84 -20.73 24.11 -2.50
CA ARG A 84 -21.47 25.33 -2.96
C ARG A 84 -22.80 25.48 -2.22
N LYS A 85 -23.53 24.39 -2.06
CA LYS A 85 -24.80 24.38 -1.31
C LYS A 85 -24.59 24.76 0.15
N ASN A 86 -23.61 24.15 0.82
CA ASN A 86 -23.33 24.37 2.25
C ASN A 86 -22.73 25.77 2.51
N MET A 87 -21.98 26.31 1.57
CA MET A 87 -21.45 27.68 1.61
C MET A 87 -22.47 28.75 1.18
N TYR A 88 -23.69 28.34 0.79
CA TYR A 88 -24.72 29.22 0.21
C TYR A 88 -24.20 30.03 -1.00
N VAL A 89 -23.44 29.37 -1.88
CA VAL A 89 -22.94 29.91 -3.15
C VAL A 89 -23.78 29.30 -4.29
N THR A 90 -25.06 29.66 -4.33
CA THR A 90 -26.04 29.04 -5.24
C THR A 90 -26.37 29.91 -6.47
N SER A 91 -25.77 31.09 -6.59
CA SER A 91 -26.03 31.98 -7.74
C SER A 91 -25.45 31.39 -9.03
N GLU A 92 -26.28 31.29 -10.08
CA GLU A 92 -25.85 30.84 -11.41
C GLU A 92 -24.84 31.77 -12.10
N SER A 93 -24.66 32.99 -11.60
CA SER A 93 -23.67 33.93 -12.11
C SER A 93 -22.23 33.60 -11.63
N LEU A 94 -22.08 32.80 -10.58
CA LEU A 94 -20.80 32.42 -9.99
C LEU A 94 -20.30 31.09 -10.59
N LYS A 95 -19.79 31.14 -11.83
CA LYS A 95 -19.41 29.95 -12.60
C LYS A 95 -17.98 29.47 -12.34
N THR A 96 -17.06 30.41 -12.12
CA THR A 96 -15.64 30.06 -11.97
C THR A 96 -15.18 30.10 -10.51
N PRO A 97 -14.14 29.30 -10.12
CA PRO A 97 -13.58 29.36 -8.78
C PRO A 97 -13.12 30.76 -8.37
N GLU A 98 -12.57 31.56 -9.32
CA GLU A 98 -12.19 32.93 -9.08
C GLU A 98 -13.37 33.83 -8.73
N GLN A 99 -14.47 33.74 -9.47
CA GLN A 99 -15.68 34.51 -9.18
C GLN A 99 -16.22 34.20 -7.78
N ILE A 100 -16.16 32.92 -7.38
CA ILE A 100 -16.60 32.50 -6.05
C ILE A 100 -15.65 33.04 -4.98
N TYR A 101 -14.34 32.95 -5.19
CA TYR A 101 -13.34 33.51 -4.28
C TYR A 101 -13.58 35.00 -4.04
N LEU A 102 -13.75 35.79 -5.10
CA LEU A 102 -14.03 37.22 -5.01
C LEU A 102 -15.35 37.53 -4.30
N TYR A 103 -16.39 36.72 -4.60
CA TYR A 103 -17.67 36.82 -3.92
C TYR A 103 -17.54 36.58 -2.40
N LEU A 104 -16.82 35.52 -1.99
CA LEU A 104 -16.62 35.21 -0.59
C LEU A 104 -15.78 36.26 0.13
N ARG A 105 -14.75 36.81 -0.51
CA ARG A 105 -13.99 37.96 0.03
C ARG A 105 -14.90 39.12 0.35
N ASN A 106 -15.76 39.51 -0.58
CA ASN A 106 -16.70 40.62 -0.37
C ASN A 106 -17.73 40.30 0.70
N ARG A 107 -18.28 39.05 0.69
CA ARG A 107 -19.26 38.58 1.67
C ARG A 107 -18.75 38.66 3.10
N TYR A 108 -17.48 38.25 3.32
CA TYR A 108 -16.85 38.26 4.63
C TYR A 108 -16.05 39.54 4.91
N LYS A 109 -16.16 40.54 4.04
CA LYS A 109 -15.52 41.87 4.24
C LYS A 109 -14.00 41.79 4.42
N ILE A 110 -13.35 40.90 3.68
CA ILE A 110 -11.90 40.75 3.68
C ILE A 110 -11.30 41.92 2.88
N PRO A 111 -10.32 42.68 3.44
CA PRO A 111 -9.74 43.83 2.78
C PRO A 111 -9.17 43.52 1.39
N SER A 112 -9.39 44.42 0.42
CA SER A 112 -8.97 44.22 -0.97
C SER A 112 -7.46 44.26 -1.19
N GLU A 113 -6.75 44.91 -0.29
CA GLU A 113 -5.29 45.02 -0.29
C GLU A 113 -4.52 43.74 0.08
N LEU A 114 -5.20 42.79 0.76
CA LEU A 114 -4.58 41.53 1.11
C LEU A 114 -4.36 40.65 -0.13
N GLY A 115 -3.22 39.98 -0.18
CA GLY A 115 -2.93 38.97 -1.19
C GLY A 115 -3.82 37.72 -1.08
N TYR A 116 -3.66 36.79 -2.05
CA TYR A 116 -4.42 35.54 -2.03
C TYR A 116 -4.12 34.74 -0.77
N GLU A 117 -2.85 34.56 -0.40
CA GLU A 117 -2.39 33.78 0.74
C GLU A 117 -3.05 34.22 2.06
N GLU A 118 -3.02 35.52 2.33
CA GLU A 118 -3.60 36.09 3.54
C GLU A 118 -5.13 35.97 3.56
N ALA A 119 -5.76 36.25 2.41
CA ALA A 119 -7.21 36.11 2.27
C ALA A 119 -7.67 34.67 2.39
N ALA A 120 -6.91 33.70 1.88
CA ALA A 120 -7.23 32.29 1.96
C ALA A 120 -7.20 31.76 3.39
N LYS A 121 -6.27 32.21 4.24
CA LYS A 121 -6.24 31.88 5.67
C LYS A 121 -7.51 32.34 6.39
N ILE A 122 -7.97 33.54 6.11
CA ILE A 122 -9.21 34.09 6.66
C ILE A 122 -10.42 33.33 6.14
N LEU A 123 -10.43 33.01 4.84
CA LEU A 123 -11.51 32.24 4.20
C LEU A 123 -11.54 30.80 4.71
N SER A 124 -10.42 30.20 5.08
CA SER A 124 -10.37 28.89 5.74
C SER A 124 -11.23 28.88 7.02
N ILE A 125 -11.03 29.87 7.88
CA ILE A 125 -11.77 29.98 9.14
C ILE A 125 -13.26 30.24 8.89
N TRP A 126 -13.60 31.15 7.97
CA TRP A 126 -14.98 31.41 7.59
C TRP A 126 -15.68 30.21 6.93
N GLN A 127 -14.94 29.46 6.14
CA GLN A 127 -15.43 28.21 5.56
C GLN A 127 -15.83 27.22 6.65
N GLU A 128 -14.95 26.96 7.61
CA GLU A 128 -15.22 26.07 8.73
C GLU A 128 -16.42 26.53 9.57
N VAL A 129 -16.51 27.82 9.87
CA VAL A 129 -17.65 28.44 10.56
C VAL A 129 -18.95 28.20 9.79
N GLN A 130 -18.91 28.35 8.46
CA GLN A 130 -20.11 28.16 7.65
C GLN A 130 -20.49 26.68 7.52
N LEU A 131 -19.53 25.79 7.29
CA LEU A 131 -19.76 24.35 7.17
C LEU A 131 -20.19 23.70 8.49
N SER A 132 -19.80 24.28 9.63
CA SER A 132 -20.20 23.82 10.98
C SER A 132 -21.48 24.50 11.48
N SER A 133 -22.09 25.39 10.74
CA SER A 133 -23.21 26.23 11.21
C SER A 133 -24.50 25.47 11.59
N TRP A 134 -24.62 24.21 11.18
CA TRP A 134 -25.73 23.32 11.56
C TRP A 134 -25.56 22.70 12.96
N VAL A 135 -24.35 22.78 13.55
CA VAL A 135 -24.09 22.33 14.92
C VAL A 135 -24.06 23.58 15.81
N ALA A 136 -25.08 23.73 16.65
CA ALA A 136 -25.14 24.85 17.59
C ALA A 136 -23.93 24.82 18.55
N TYR A 137 -23.35 25.99 18.80
CA TYR A 137 -22.29 26.20 19.79
C TYR A 137 -20.97 25.42 19.54
N LYS A 138 -20.71 24.94 18.32
CA LYS A 138 -19.44 24.29 17.98
C LYS A 138 -18.40 25.32 17.53
N PRO A 139 -17.31 25.56 18.31
CA PRO A 139 -16.20 26.40 17.85
C PRO A 139 -15.40 25.67 16.76
N VAL A 140 -14.80 26.47 15.85
CA VAL A 140 -13.91 25.95 14.80
C VAL A 140 -12.45 26.17 15.17
N THR A 141 -11.57 25.31 14.69
CA THR A 141 -10.14 25.44 14.97
C THR A 141 -9.52 26.50 14.05
N VAL A 142 -8.76 27.43 14.64
CA VAL A 142 -7.97 28.45 13.95
C VAL A 142 -6.53 28.00 13.78
N ALA A 143 -5.96 27.41 14.83
CA ALA A 143 -4.61 26.88 14.83
C ALA A 143 -4.47 25.74 15.84
N TYR A 144 -3.63 24.78 15.50
CA TYR A 144 -3.25 23.69 16.37
C TYR A 144 -1.87 23.91 16.98
N ASN A 145 -1.63 23.33 18.14
CA ASN A 145 -0.31 23.24 18.78
C ASN A 145 0.41 24.59 18.86
N VAL A 146 -0.28 25.62 19.33
CA VAL A 146 0.27 26.95 19.45
C VAL A 146 1.21 27.10 20.64
N SER A 147 2.15 28.03 20.54
CA SER A 147 3.11 28.33 21.61
C SER A 147 2.44 28.94 22.84
N ILE A 148 3.09 28.80 23.99
CA ILE A 148 2.62 29.42 25.23
C ILE A 148 2.58 30.97 25.13
N GLN A 149 3.43 31.56 24.29
CA GLN A 149 3.43 33.01 24.00
C GLN A 149 2.13 33.39 23.28
N THR A 150 1.70 32.60 22.28
CA THR A 150 0.41 32.79 21.59
C THR A 150 -0.75 32.71 22.57
N VAL A 151 -0.74 31.69 23.47
CA VAL A 151 -1.76 31.53 24.52
C VAL A 151 -1.84 32.76 25.40
N ALA A 152 -0.70 33.22 25.92
CA ALA A 152 -0.64 34.35 26.82
C ALA A 152 -1.14 35.64 26.13
N GLU A 153 -0.76 35.86 24.88
CA GLU A 153 -1.18 37.06 24.14
C GLU A 153 -2.69 37.05 23.82
N ILE A 154 -3.22 35.94 23.36
CA ILE A 154 -4.68 35.80 23.08
C ILE A 154 -5.48 36.00 24.36
N GLN A 155 -5.05 35.39 25.47
CA GLN A 155 -5.74 35.54 26.77
C GLN A 155 -5.69 36.97 27.29
N THR A 156 -4.56 37.67 27.12
CA THR A 156 -4.43 39.06 27.53
C THR A 156 -5.34 39.99 26.70
N LYS A 157 -5.57 39.64 25.43
CA LYS A 157 -6.42 40.42 24.51
C LYS A 157 -7.86 39.86 24.41
N LYS A 158 -8.31 39.04 25.37
CA LYS A 158 -9.60 38.37 25.34
C LYS A 158 -10.79 39.32 25.06
N ASP A 159 -10.77 40.51 25.62
CA ASP A 159 -11.86 41.48 25.49
C ASP A 159 -11.96 42.05 24.04
N THR A 160 -10.85 42.10 23.30
CA THR A 160 -10.79 42.58 21.92
C THR A 160 -10.89 41.44 20.89
N LEU A 161 -10.46 40.22 21.24
CA LEU A 161 -10.52 39.05 20.41
C LEU A 161 -11.79 38.22 20.68
N THR A 162 -12.94 38.85 20.57
CA THR A 162 -14.24 38.26 20.88
C THR A 162 -14.47 36.96 20.10
N GLY A 163 -14.82 35.90 20.81
CA GLY A 163 -15.06 34.57 20.25
C GLY A 163 -13.82 33.70 20.10
N MET A 164 -12.62 34.25 20.31
CA MET A 164 -11.41 33.43 20.39
C MET A 164 -11.27 32.77 21.76
N MET A 165 -10.90 31.51 21.75
CA MET A 165 -10.69 30.72 22.97
C MET A 165 -9.49 29.78 22.82
N ILE A 166 -8.90 29.46 23.96
CA ILE A 166 -7.82 28.46 24.04
C ILE A 166 -8.42 27.15 24.56
N GLU A 167 -8.10 26.09 23.84
CA GLU A 167 -8.47 24.73 24.20
C GLU A 167 -7.22 23.95 24.61
N ASP A 168 -7.25 23.31 25.77
CA ASP A 168 -6.21 22.35 26.18
C ASP A 168 -6.23 21.14 25.22
N SER A 169 -5.06 20.75 24.75
CA SER A 169 -4.88 19.66 23.80
C SER A 169 -3.59 18.89 24.11
N THR A 170 -3.28 17.90 23.29
CA THR A 170 -2.02 17.19 23.31
C THR A 170 -1.37 17.23 21.93
N SER A 171 -0.04 17.16 21.90
CA SER A 171 0.74 17.02 20.67
C SER A 171 1.64 15.82 20.77
N ARG A 172 1.63 14.99 19.74
CA ARG A 172 2.49 13.82 19.62
C ARG A 172 3.93 14.25 19.36
N VAL A 173 4.89 13.63 20.03
CA VAL A 173 6.32 13.90 19.87
C VAL A 173 7.03 12.60 19.54
N TYR A 174 7.83 12.63 18.48
CA TYR A 174 8.71 11.55 18.05
C TYR A 174 10.18 11.96 18.26
N PRO A 175 10.76 11.68 19.45
CA PRO A 175 12.05 12.26 19.84
C PRO A 175 13.24 11.77 19.01
N LYS A 176 13.04 10.70 18.23
CA LYS A 176 14.06 10.09 17.36
C LYS A 176 13.82 10.32 15.87
N GLY A 177 12.84 11.15 15.52
CA GLY A 177 12.55 11.54 14.13
C GLY A 177 12.25 10.35 13.22
N SER A 178 13.19 9.98 12.36
CA SER A 178 13.05 8.91 11.37
C SER A 178 13.30 7.50 11.91
N VAL A 179 13.80 7.34 13.14
CA VAL A 179 14.14 6.03 13.69
C VAL A 179 12.86 5.21 13.91
N ALA A 180 12.85 4.01 13.37
CA ALA A 180 11.71 3.08 13.38
C ALA A 180 10.41 3.68 12.79
N ALA A 181 10.52 4.65 11.86
CA ALA A 181 9.37 5.38 11.33
C ALA A 181 8.28 4.45 10.76
N HIS A 182 8.66 3.43 9.99
CA HIS A 182 7.72 2.46 9.42
C HIS A 182 7.12 1.49 10.45
N VAL A 183 7.75 1.35 11.63
CA VAL A 183 7.21 0.54 12.73
C VAL A 183 6.25 1.38 13.57
N ILE A 184 6.70 2.57 14.01
CA ILE A 184 5.90 3.47 14.83
C ILE A 184 4.68 3.94 14.03
N GLY A 185 4.89 4.39 12.80
CA GLY A 185 3.85 5.03 12.02
C GLY A 185 3.58 6.47 12.46
N TYR A 186 2.51 7.05 11.96
CA TYR A 186 2.16 8.43 12.25
C TYR A 186 0.66 8.60 12.45
N MET A 187 0.29 9.71 13.07
CA MET A 187 -1.09 10.10 13.29
C MET A 187 -1.56 11.09 12.22
N GLY A 188 -2.85 11.05 11.93
CA GLY A 188 -3.53 11.99 11.05
C GLY A 188 -4.82 12.51 11.66
N ARG A 189 -5.43 13.52 11.01
CA ARG A 189 -6.72 14.05 11.44
C ARG A 189 -7.87 13.38 10.71
N ILE A 190 -8.93 13.13 11.43
CA ILE A 190 -10.16 12.55 10.90
C ILE A 190 -10.88 13.62 10.08
N THR A 191 -11.13 13.33 8.80
CA THR A 191 -11.95 14.15 7.92
C THR A 191 -13.42 13.74 7.99
N VAL A 192 -14.32 14.58 7.48
CA VAL A 192 -15.76 14.23 7.35
C VAL A 192 -15.96 12.93 6.58
N GLU A 193 -15.13 12.70 5.56
CA GLU A 193 -15.19 11.49 4.73
C GLU A 193 -14.72 10.25 5.49
N THR A 194 -13.57 10.33 6.15
CA THR A 194 -13.03 9.20 6.93
C THR A 194 -13.87 8.87 8.15
N LEU A 195 -14.54 9.86 8.75
CA LEU A 195 -15.44 9.65 9.89
C LEU A 195 -16.62 8.72 9.54
N SER A 196 -17.10 8.79 8.29
CA SER A 196 -18.23 8.02 7.79
C SER A 196 -17.82 6.69 7.17
N ASN A 197 -16.52 6.48 6.92
CA ASN A 197 -16.04 5.25 6.31
C ASN A 197 -16.04 4.11 7.34
N VAL A 198 -16.40 2.93 6.85
CA VAL A 198 -16.14 1.68 7.59
C VAL A 198 -14.63 1.57 7.72
N SER A 199 -14.14 1.79 8.90
CA SER A 199 -12.70 1.82 9.14
C SER A 199 -12.19 0.42 9.45
N GLY A 200 -10.98 0.12 9.01
CA GLY A 200 -10.20 -1.00 9.53
C GLY A 200 -9.78 -0.81 11.01
N TYR A 201 -10.38 0.13 11.72
CA TYR A 201 -10.20 0.40 13.14
C TYR A 201 -11.27 -0.31 13.99
N GLY A 202 -11.56 -1.54 13.66
CA GLY A 202 -12.49 -2.37 14.41
C GLY A 202 -12.08 -2.45 15.88
N TYR A 203 -12.96 -1.99 16.72
CA TYR A 203 -12.71 -1.75 18.11
C TYR A 203 -13.89 -2.27 18.93
N VAL A 204 -13.59 -3.17 19.80
CA VAL A 204 -14.56 -3.69 20.78
C VAL A 204 -13.97 -3.51 22.17
N ASP A 205 -14.74 -2.97 23.07
CA ASP A 205 -14.36 -2.72 24.46
C ASP A 205 -14.26 -4.02 25.28
N ASN A 206 -13.59 -5.03 24.71
CA ASN A 206 -13.53 -6.36 25.27
C ASN A 206 -12.13 -6.96 25.08
N ASP A 207 -11.46 -7.28 26.17
CA ASP A 207 -10.10 -7.83 26.22
C ASP A 207 -9.90 -9.19 25.52
N HIS A 208 -10.93 -9.69 24.82
CA HIS A 208 -11.00 -11.04 24.29
C HIS A 208 -10.77 -11.14 22.76
N TYR A 209 -10.52 -10.02 22.06
CA TYR A 209 -10.36 -10.01 20.61
C TYR A 209 -8.90 -9.81 20.20
N THR A 210 -8.49 -10.58 19.20
CA THR A 210 -7.19 -10.40 18.56
C THR A 210 -7.15 -9.08 17.77
N LEU A 211 -5.97 -8.51 17.60
CA LEU A 211 -5.75 -7.31 16.76
C LEU A 211 -6.31 -7.46 15.34
N GLY A 212 -6.25 -8.67 14.76
CA GLY A 212 -6.82 -8.96 13.46
C GLY A 212 -8.33 -8.86 13.42
N GLU A 213 -9.00 -9.16 14.53
CA GLU A 213 -10.46 -9.01 14.68
C GLU A 213 -10.84 -7.57 14.94
N LEU A 214 -10.09 -6.86 15.78
CA LEU A 214 -10.24 -5.41 16.00
C LEU A 214 -10.07 -4.61 14.69
N SER A 215 -9.14 -5.00 13.84
CA SER A 215 -8.91 -4.33 12.54
C SER A 215 -10.01 -4.58 11.49
N ARG A 216 -10.94 -5.53 11.70
CA ARG A 216 -12.03 -5.85 10.79
C ARG A 216 -13.35 -5.11 11.06
N GLY A 217 -13.38 -4.20 12.03
CA GLY A 217 -14.60 -3.46 12.36
C GLY A 217 -15.73 -4.38 12.86
N LEU A 218 -15.52 -5.06 13.98
CA LEU A 218 -16.50 -5.97 14.53
C LEU A 218 -17.59 -5.20 15.29
N LYS A 219 -18.85 -5.58 15.09
CA LYS A 219 -19.99 -5.07 15.87
C LYS A 219 -20.41 -6.11 16.91
N VAL A 220 -20.46 -5.69 18.15
CA VAL A 220 -21.07 -6.51 19.22
C VAL A 220 -22.57 -6.29 19.19
N ASN A 221 -23.32 -7.34 19.01
CA ASN A 221 -24.77 -7.34 19.06
C ASN A 221 -25.27 -7.30 20.52
N SER A 222 -26.55 -6.98 20.71
CA SER A 222 -27.18 -6.91 22.03
C SER A 222 -27.19 -8.24 22.82
N ASP A 223 -26.96 -9.35 22.13
CA ASP A 223 -26.86 -10.70 22.73
C ASP A 223 -25.42 -11.11 23.07
N GLY A 224 -24.44 -10.20 22.88
CA GLY A 224 -23.01 -10.45 23.07
C GLY A 224 -22.33 -11.18 21.91
N SER A 225 -23.05 -11.54 20.85
CA SER A 225 -22.45 -12.11 19.63
C SER A 225 -21.74 -11.03 18.84
N VAL A 226 -20.68 -11.45 18.09
CA VAL A 226 -19.87 -10.54 17.27
C VAL A 226 -20.15 -10.81 15.81
N SER A 227 -20.54 -9.77 15.07
CA SER A 227 -20.70 -9.83 13.63
C SER A 227 -19.66 -8.96 12.94
N ALA A 228 -19.24 -9.34 11.71
CA ALA A 228 -18.46 -8.48 10.85
C ALA A 228 -19.24 -7.16 10.70
N GLY A 229 -18.74 -6.10 11.31
CA GLY A 229 -19.50 -4.90 11.50
C GLY A 229 -19.12 -3.81 10.52
N THR A 230 -20.05 -2.91 10.37
CA THR A 230 -19.92 -1.65 9.65
C THR A 230 -19.73 -0.48 10.61
N LEU A 231 -18.98 -0.69 11.71
CA LEU A 231 -18.68 0.38 12.65
C LEU A 231 -17.85 1.46 11.94
N THR A 232 -18.37 2.67 11.96
CA THR A 232 -17.64 3.86 11.50
C THR A 232 -16.83 4.44 12.66
N LEU A 233 -15.88 5.32 12.35
CA LEU A 233 -15.17 6.06 13.41
C LEU A 233 -16.12 6.86 14.29
N LYS A 234 -17.22 7.36 13.70
CA LYS A 234 -18.27 8.05 14.46
C LYS A 234 -18.94 7.13 15.48
N ASP A 235 -19.22 5.87 15.12
CA ASP A 235 -19.81 4.89 16.06
C ASP A 235 -18.87 4.55 17.22
N LEU A 236 -17.56 4.70 16.99
CA LEU A 236 -16.52 4.53 18.01
C LEU A 236 -16.31 5.76 18.91
N GLY A 237 -17.03 6.84 18.65
CA GLY A 237 -16.99 8.06 19.45
C GLY A 237 -16.01 9.12 18.98
N TYR A 238 -15.40 8.92 17.81
CA TYR A 238 -14.53 9.93 17.20
C TYR A 238 -15.34 11.07 16.55
N SER A 239 -14.70 12.21 16.45
CA SER A 239 -15.19 13.41 15.78
C SER A 239 -14.26 13.87 14.67
N VAL A 240 -14.77 14.74 13.80
CA VAL A 240 -13.93 15.44 12.83
C VAL A 240 -12.85 16.23 13.58
N ASP A 241 -11.65 16.23 13.05
CA ASP A 241 -10.42 16.82 13.60
C ASP A 241 -9.74 16.03 14.74
N ASP A 242 -10.34 14.97 15.27
CA ASP A 242 -9.64 14.09 16.20
C ASP A 242 -8.41 13.47 15.53
N LEU A 243 -7.36 13.23 16.33
CA LEU A 243 -6.17 12.53 15.90
C LEU A 243 -6.39 11.02 15.97
N ILE A 244 -5.94 10.31 14.94
CA ILE A 244 -6.00 8.86 14.86
C ILE A 244 -4.72 8.31 14.20
N GLY A 245 -4.29 7.13 14.58
CA GLY A 245 -3.18 6.44 13.93
C GLY A 245 -3.50 6.10 12.47
N VAL A 246 -2.63 6.48 11.53
CA VAL A 246 -2.81 6.23 10.09
C VAL A 246 -2.01 5.02 9.63
N GLU A 247 -0.80 4.86 10.15
CA GLU A 247 0.11 3.78 9.79
C GLU A 247 0.84 3.23 11.03
N GLY A 248 1.49 2.08 10.88
CA GLY A 248 2.34 1.47 11.90
C GLY A 248 1.60 1.08 13.18
N VAL A 249 2.32 1.13 14.30
CA VAL A 249 1.81 0.86 15.65
C VAL A 249 0.77 1.89 16.08
N GLU A 250 0.93 3.16 15.67
CA GLU A 250 -0.08 4.19 15.93
C GLU A 250 -1.46 3.74 15.43
N LYS A 251 -1.53 3.08 14.26
CA LYS A 251 -2.77 2.54 13.71
C LYS A 251 -3.19 1.22 14.33
N SER A 252 -2.29 0.25 14.38
CA SER A 252 -2.64 -1.11 14.81
C SER A 252 -2.97 -1.19 16.30
N MET A 253 -2.42 -0.28 17.09
CA MET A 253 -2.64 -0.20 18.53
C MET A 253 -3.53 0.99 18.95
N GLU A 254 -4.20 1.63 17.98
CA GLU A 254 -5.09 2.78 18.23
C GLU A 254 -6.07 2.50 19.38
N ALA A 255 -6.66 1.30 19.42
CA ALA A 255 -7.61 0.90 20.45
C ALA A 255 -7.04 0.99 21.88
N TYR A 256 -5.75 0.81 22.05
CA TYR A 256 -5.06 0.91 23.33
C TYR A 256 -4.53 2.33 23.58
N LEU A 257 -3.95 2.93 22.56
CA LEU A 257 -3.28 4.24 22.67
C LEU A 257 -4.26 5.40 22.82
N THR A 258 -5.46 5.28 22.25
CA THR A 258 -6.40 6.40 22.20
C THR A 258 -7.02 6.76 23.54
N GLY A 259 -7.11 8.06 23.83
CA GLY A 259 -7.96 8.62 24.87
C GLY A 259 -9.39 8.93 24.40
N ASN A 260 -9.68 8.78 23.11
CA ASN A 260 -10.96 9.18 22.50
C ASN A 260 -12.13 8.22 22.75
N ARG A 261 -11.91 7.09 23.41
CA ARG A 261 -13.00 6.20 23.82
C ARG A 261 -14.04 6.93 24.65
N ALA A 262 -15.30 6.68 24.41
CA ALA A 262 -16.40 7.26 25.19
C ALA A 262 -16.25 7.01 26.73
N SER A 263 -15.65 5.87 27.11
CA SER A 263 -15.34 5.54 28.51
C SER A 263 -14.13 6.29 29.08
N ARG A 264 -13.25 6.84 28.23
CA ARG A 264 -12.04 7.59 28.63
C ARG A 264 -12.19 9.09 28.49
N GLN A 265 -13.17 9.55 27.70
CA GLN A 265 -13.42 10.99 27.52
C GLN A 265 -13.88 11.65 28.81
N GLY A 266 -13.28 12.78 29.10
CA GLY A 266 -13.78 13.67 30.15
C GLY A 266 -15.11 14.31 29.75
N LYS A 267 -15.96 14.63 30.71
CA LYS A 267 -17.23 15.33 30.50
C LYS A 267 -17.36 16.49 31.45
N GLN A 268 -17.79 17.62 30.93
CA GLN A 268 -18.21 18.75 31.76
C GLN A 268 -19.66 19.12 31.46
N VAL A 269 -20.45 19.28 32.50
CA VAL A 269 -21.76 19.89 32.41
C VAL A 269 -21.63 21.31 32.92
N VAL A 270 -21.94 22.26 32.09
CA VAL A 270 -21.74 23.69 32.36
C VAL A 270 -23.06 24.44 32.18
N GLU A 271 -23.27 25.45 33.01
CA GLU A 271 -24.30 26.46 32.81
C GLU A 271 -23.70 27.56 31.94
N VAL A 272 -24.38 27.92 30.89
CA VAL A 272 -23.97 28.98 29.96
C VAL A 272 -25.01 30.09 29.89
N ASP A 273 -24.57 31.31 29.65
CA ASP A 273 -25.49 32.40 29.34
C ASP A 273 -25.98 32.31 27.88
N ASN A 274 -26.79 33.30 27.48
CA ASN A 274 -27.33 33.39 26.13
C ASN A 274 -26.27 33.60 25.01
N MET A 275 -25.02 33.83 25.39
CA MET A 275 -23.84 33.98 24.53
C MET A 275 -22.95 32.74 24.55
N ALA A 276 -23.41 31.63 25.14
CA ALA A 276 -22.62 30.39 25.34
C ALA A 276 -21.37 30.58 26.21
N VAL A 277 -21.29 31.64 27.00
CA VAL A 277 -20.20 31.85 27.96
C VAL A 277 -20.47 31.02 29.20
N VAL A 278 -19.53 30.18 29.60
CA VAL A 278 -19.62 29.34 30.78
C VAL A 278 -19.69 30.22 32.03
N GLN A 279 -20.81 30.12 32.76
CA GLN A 279 -21.06 30.82 34.00
C GLN A 279 -20.72 29.94 35.22
N ASN A 280 -20.99 28.65 35.13
CA ASN A 280 -20.74 27.71 36.20
C ASN A 280 -20.46 26.31 35.67
N VAL A 281 -19.61 25.52 36.35
CA VAL A 281 -19.37 24.10 36.08
C VAL A 281 -20.18 23.29 37.08
N VAL A 282 -21.25 22.66 36.60
CA VAL A 282 -22.17 21.84 37.41
C VAL A 282 -21.53 20.51 37.80
N SER A 283 -20.87 19.86 36.88
CA SER A 283 -20.12 18.63 37.13
C SER A 283 -18.97 18.46 36.12
N SER A 284 -17.93 17.75 36.54
CA SER A 284 -16.77 17.44 35.71
C SER A 284 -16.27 16.04 36.01
N THR A 285 -16.08 15.26 34.95
CA THR A 285 -15.37 13.97 34.98
C THR A 285 -14.04 14.14 34.23
N GLN A 286 -12.94 13.76 34.87
CA GLN A 286 -11.61 13.87 34.25
C GLN A 286 -11.43 12.83 33.14
N PRO A 287 -10.74 13.16 32.06
CA PRO A 287 -10.37 12.19 31.02
C PRO A 287 -9.35 11.18 31.55
N VAL A 288 -9.41 9.96 31.00
CA VAL A 288 -8.47 8.89 31.29
C VAL A 288 -7.51 8.74 30.09
N GLN A 289 -6.23 8.68 30.37
CA GLN A 289 -5.20 8.50 29.32
C GLN A 289 -5.33 7.15 28.62
N GLY A 290 -4.83 7.07 27.36
CA GLY A 290 -4.59 5.82 26.67
C GLY A 290 -3.50 4.98 27.35
N ASP A 291 -3.42 3.71 26.98
CA ASP A 291 -2.43 2.78 27.51
C ASP A 291 -1.07 2.97 26.83
N ASN A 292 0.00 2.49 27.47
CA ASN A 292 1.32 2.44 26.87
C ASN A 292 1.51 1.13 26.11
N VAL A 293 2.11 1.20 24.92
CA VAL A 293 2.49 0.04 24.13
C VAL A 293 4.01 -0.13 24.18
N MET A 294 4.46 -1.31 24.54
CA MET A 294 5.87 -1.68 24.57
C MET A 294 6.19 -2.57 23.37
N LEU A 295 7.20 -2.17 22.60
CA LEU A 295 7.67 -2.90 21.41
C LEU A 295 8.82 -3.83 21.77
N THR A 296 9.00 -4.89 20.96
CA THR A 296 10.15 -5.81 21.03
C THR A 296 11.41 -5.21 20.40
N ILE A 297 11.31 -4.04 19.77
CA ILE A 297 12.42 -3.36 19.08
C ILE A 297 13.53 -3.00 20.07
N ASP A 298 14.75 -3.47 19.77
CA ASP A 298 15.98 -3.01 20.39
C ASP A 298 16.46 -1.73 19.70
N LEU A 299 16.34 -0.59 20.39
CA LEU A 299 16.58 0.71 19.78
C LEU A 299 18.02 0.90 19.26
N PRO A 300 19.08 0.52 19.99
CA PRO A 300 20.45 0.53 19.46
C PRO A 300 20.61 -0.30 18.20
N LEU A 301 20.07 -1.52 18.18
CA LEU A 301 20.13 -2.40 17.01
C LEU A 301 19.36 -1.79 15.83
N GLN A 302 18.16 -1.23 16.07
CA GLN A 302 17.37 -0.53 15.05
C GLN A 302 18.17 0.59 14.37
N GLN A 303 18.82 1.42 15.16
CA GLN A 303 19.65 2.52 14.64
C GLN A 303 20.83 2.02 13.80
N VAL A 304 21.50 0.94 14.23
CA VAL A 304 22.60 0.32 13.46
C VAL A 304 22.08 -0.23 12.13
N VAL A 305 20.94 -0.90 12.13
CA VAL A 305 20.34 -1.48 10.93
C VAL A 305 19.92 -0.40 9.92
N GLU A 306 19.27 0.66 10.38
CA GLU A 306 18.87 1.79 9.52
C GLU A 306 20.08 2.50 8.93
N LYS A 307 21.10 2.77 9.77
CA LYS A 307 22.35 3.36 9.29
C LYS A 307 23.03 2.46 8.27
N SER A 308 23.05 1.15 8.50
CA SER A 308 23.64 0.18 7.57
C SER A 308 22.96 0.22 6.20
N LEU A 309 21.62 0.31 6.15
CA LEU A 309 20.89 0.47 4.90
C LEU A 309 21.24 1.80 4.20
N ALA A 310 21.21 2.91 4.94
CA ALA A 310 21.51 4.23 4.42
C ALA A 310 22.93 4.35 3.85
N ASP A 311 23.90 3.66 4.47
CA ASP A 311 25.27 3.65 4.02
C ASP A 311 25.50 2.70 2.83
N ASN A 312 24.84 1.53 2.80
CA ASN A 312 25.13 0.49 1.82
C ASN A 312 24.34 0.64 0.51
N ILE A 313 23.10 1.09 0.52
CA ILE A 313 22.31 1.24 -0.72
C ILE A 313 23.00 2.19 -1.72
N PRO A 314 23.44 3.40 -1.34
CA PRO A 314 24.21 4.27 -2.24
C PRO A 314 25.52 3.63 -2.72
N ARG A 315 26.28 2.95 -1.85
CA ARG A 315 27.52 2.27 -2.22
C ARG A 315 27.31 1.16 -3.24
N ILE A 316 26.22 0.39 -3.10
CA ILE A 316 25.85 -0.65 -4.09
C ILE A 316 25.52 0.02 -5.41
N ARG A 317 24.75 1.10 -5.42
CA ARG A 317 24.42 1.88 -6.62
C ARG A 317 25.68 2.38 -7.33
N GLU A 318 26.59 2.99 -6.59
CA GLU A 318 27.87 3.46 -7.14
C GLU A 318 28.69 2.30 -7.74
N ALA A 319 28.75 1.15 -7.07
CA ALA A 319 29.43 -0.03 -7.59
C ALA A 319 28.78 -0.56 -8.87
N GLN A 320 27.45 -0.57 -8.97
CA GLN A 320 26.74 -0.95 -10.19
C GLN A 320 27.05 -0.01 -11.37
N ILE A 321 27.07 1.30 -11.11
CA ILE A 321 27.42 2.32 -12.12
C ILE A 321 28.89 2.16 -12.55
N ALA A 322 29.80 1.92 -11.61
CA ALA A 322 31.20 1.68 -11.91
C ALA A 322 31.39 0.40 -12.76
N GLU A 323 30.70 -0.70 -12.41
CA GLU A 323 30.72 -1.94 -13.19
C GLU A 323 30.22 -1.72 -14.64
N PHE A 324 29.12 -0.98 -14.79
CA PHE A 324 28.58 -0.63 -16.11
C PHE A 324 29.60 0.16 -16.94
N ASN A 325 30.22 1.18 -16.36
CA ASN A 325 31.19 2.02 -17.04
C ASN A 325 32.47 1.24 -17.43
N GLU A 326 32.93 0.31 -16.58
CA GLU A 326 34.05 -0.58 -16.90
C GLU A 326 33.66 -1.58 -18.00
N ASP A 327 32.43 -2.09 -18.00
CA ASP A 327 31.96 -3.00 -19.04
C ASP A 327 31.91 -2.32 -20.43
N ARG A 328 31.54 -1.05 -20.50
CA ARG A 328 31.53 -0.26 -21.73
C ARG A 328 32.92 -0.03 -22.36
N LYS A 329 33.98 -0.15 -21.55
CA LYS A 329 35.37 -0.06 -22.07
C LYS A 329 35.85 -1.34 -22.78
N LYS A 330 35.14 -2.46 -22.62
CA LYS A 330 35.46 -3.73 -23.24
C LYS A 330 35.05 -3.75 -24.73
N PRO A 331 35.68 -4.60 -25.55
CA PRO A 331 35.18 -4.87 -26.90
C PRO A 331 33.71 -5.29 -26.88
N LEU A 332 32.90 -4.88 -27.86
CA LEU A 332 31.44 -5.08 -27.90
C LEU A 332 31.05 -6.56 -27.70
N SER A 333 31.85 -7.49 -28.22
CA SER A 333 31.62 -8.94 -28.09
C SER A 333 31.80 -9.46 -26.66
N GLN A 334 32.46 -8.70 -25.80
CA GLN A 334 32.74 -9.05 -24.37
C GLN A 334 31.90 -8.25 -23.40
N GLN A 335 31.11 -7.28 -23.86
CA GLN A 335 30.25 -6.46 -23.00
C GLN A 335 29.06 -7.26 -22.49
N LYS A 336 28.87 -7.24 -21.16
CA LYS A 336 27.72 -7.80 -20.47
C LYS A 336 26.44 -6.99 -20.74
N TYR A 337 26.58 -5.67 -20.87
CA TYR A 337 25.49 -4.71 -21.03
C TYR A 337 25.43 -4.08 -22.42
N LYS A 338 25.90 -4.79 -23.47
CA LYS A 338 26.03 -4.26 -24.83
C LYS A 338 24.76 -3.63 -25.42
N ASP A 339 23.59 -4.16 -25.05
CA ASP A 339 22.27 -3.75 -25.57
C ASP A 339 21.47 -2.95 -24.52
N LYS A 340 22.13 -2.34 -23.52
CA LYS A 340 21.49 -1.59 -22.43
C LYS A 340 22.15 -0.22 -22.25
N GLU A 341 21.36 0.78 -21.96
CA GLU A 341 21.83 2.05 -21.41
C GLU A 341 21.80 2.02 -19.87
N LEU A 342 22.36 3.04 -19.22
CA LEU A 342 22.42 3.10 -17.75
C LEU A 342 21.03 3.14 -17.14
N GLU A 343 20.09 3.82 -17.81
CA GLU A 343 18.69 3.96 -17.41
C GLU A 343 17.91 2.63 -17.46
N ASP A 344 18.39 1.67 -18.26
CA ASP A 344 17.80 0.33 -18.35
C ASP A 344 18.21 -0.58 -17.18
N LEU A 345 19.17 -0.15 -16.37
CA LEU A 345 19.63 -0.92 -15.23
C LEU A 345 18.74 -0.64 -14.00
N LYS A 346 18.40 -1.71 -13.30
CA LYS A 346 17.79 -1.60 -11.97
C LYS A 346 18.88 -1.31 -10.95
N LEU A 347 19.18 -0.03 -10.76
CA LEU A 347 20.13 0.42 -9.75
C LEU A 347 19.53 0.28 -8.35
N ALA A 348 20.38 0.08 -7.35
CA ALA A 348 19.96 0.01 -5.96
C ALA A 348 19.52 1.41 -5.48
N GLU A 349 18.24 1.54 -5.09
CA GLU A 349 17.63 2.79 -4.62
C GLU A 349 16.86 2.59 -3.32
N SER A 350 16.51 1.35 -3.00
CA SER A 350 15.73 1.01 -1.81
C SER A 350 16.11 -0.35 -1.26
N GLY A 351 15.75 -0.60 0.00
CA GLY A 351 16.00 -1.89 0.65
C GLY A 351 15.25 -2.03 1.96
N ALA A 352 15.25 -3.25 2.52
CA ALA A 352 14.68 -3.55 3.82
C ALA A 352 15.55 -4.56 4.57
N VAL A 353 15.49 -4.48 5.90
CA VAL A 353 16.12 -5.45 6.81
C VAL A 353 15.14 -5.80 7.91
N VAL A 354 15.08 -7.09 8.26
CA VAL A 354 14.37 -7.61 9.43
C VAL A 354 15.35 -8.42 10.26
N VAL A 355 15.40 -8.15 11.55
CA VAL A 355 16.16 -8.92 12.55
C VAL A 355 15.18 -9.52 13.53
N MET A 356 15.20 -10.83 13.67
CA MET A 356 14.27 -11.60 14.50
C MET A 356 15.04 -12.47 15.49
N ASP A 357 14.56 -12.56 16.71
CA ASP A 357 15.02 -13.56 17.67
C ASP A 357 14.50 -14.94 17.29
N VAL A 358 15.38 -15.88 17.04
CA VAL A 358 15.02 -17.24 16.58
C VAL A 358 14.32 -18.07 17.66
N ASN A 359 14.46 -17.71 18.94
CA ASN A 359 13.86 -18.46 20.05
C ASN A 359 12.45 -17.98 20.38
N THR A 360 12.18 -16.69 20.24
CA THR A 360 10.89 -16.09 20.64
C THR A 360 10.03 -15.68 19.44
N GLY A 361 10.65 -15.45 18.28
CA GLY A 361 9.98 -14.86 17.11
C GLY A 361 9.84 -13.34 17.20
N ASP A 362 10.37 -12.70 18.23
CA ASP A 362 10.32 -11.26 18.41
C ASP A 362 11.10 -10.54 17.31
N VAL A 363 10.51 -9.49 16.75
CA VAL A 363 11.21 -8.60 15.82
C VAL A 363 12.02 -7.59 16.63
N LEU A 364 13.34 -7.75 16.59
CA LEU A 364 14.28 -6.89 17.32
C LEU A 364 14.66 -5.62 16.56
N ALA A 365 14.66 -5.68 15.22
CA ALA A 365 14.80 -4.50 14.35
C ALA A 365 14.09 -4.73 13.02
N MET A 366 13.51 -3.65 12.48
CA MET A 366 12.87 -3.63 11.19
C MET A 366 13.08 -2.27 10.52
N ALA A 367 13.74 -2.27 9.39
CA ALA A 367 14.09 -1.04 8.67
C ALA A 367 13.68 -1.12 7.20
N SER A 368 13.22 -0.01 6.67
CA SER A 368 12.99 0.23 5.24
C SER A 368 13.73 1.49 4.82
N TYR A 369 14.40 1.46 3.67
CA TYR A 369 15.13 2.60 3.11
C TYR A 369 14.58 2.95 1.71
N PRO A 370 14.44 4.24 1.36
CA PRO A 370 14.58 5.40 2.26
C PRO A 370 13.50 5.43 3.34
N SER A 371 13.74 6.22 4.38
CA SER A 371 12.83 6.49 5.48
C SER A 371 12.37 7.95 5.46
N PHE A 372 11.53 8.34 6.41
CA PHE A 372 10.98 9.70 6.54
C PHE A 372 10.95 10.13 8.01
N ASP A 373 10.90 11.43 8.27
CA ASP A 373 10.80 11.96 9.63
C ASP A 373 9.32 11.99 10.07
N LEU A 374 9.00 11.30 11.17
CA LEU A 374 7.66 11.25 11.75
C LEU A 374 7.16 12.63 12.20
N ASN A 375 8.07 13.53 12.59
CA ASN A 375 7.70 14.87 13.03
C ASN A 375 7.10 15.74 11.91
N LEU A 376 7.28 15.37 10.64
CA LEU A 376 6.61 16.03 9.51
C LEU A 376 5.07 15.89 9.57
N PHE A 377 4.57 14.86 10.24
CA PHE A 377 3.14 14.57 10.35
C PHE A 377 2.49 15.18 11.58
N VAL A 378 3.28 15.67 12.54
CA VAL A 378 2.77 16.27 13.77
C VAL A 378 2.03 17.57 13.48
N GLY A 379 0.75 17.62 13.84
CA GLY A 379 -0.10 18.79 13.58
C GLY A 379 -0.68 18.86 12.16
N GLY A 380 -0.30 17.94 11.29
CA GLY A 380 -0.66 17.86 9.87
C GLY A 380 0.54 18.12 8.96
N ILE A 381 0.70 17.29 7.95
CA ILE A 381 1.77 17.43 6.96
C ILE A 381 1.34 18.42 5.85
N PRO A 382 2.18 19.39 5.44
CA PRO A 382 1.94 20.20 4.26
C PRO A 382 1.76 19.33 3.01
N LYS A 383 0.82 19.71 2.14
CA LYS A 383 0.45 18.92 0.97
C LYS A 383 1.62 18.73 0.00
N ASP A 384 2.42 19.76 -0.23
CA ASP A 384 3.62 19.73 -1.08
C ASP A 384 4.63 18.69 -0.57
N ILE A 385 4.92 18.67 0.72
CA ILE A 385 5.82 17.67 1.35
C ILE A 385 5.23 16.27 1.26
N TYR A 386 3.92 16.12 1.51
CA TYR A 386 3.26 14.83 1.37
C TYR A 386 3.30 14.31 -0.07
N ASP A 387 3.00 15.18 -1.04
CA ASP A 387 3.02 14.85 -2.46
C ASP A 387 4.44 14.49 -2.93
N GLU A 388 5.48 15.14 -2.42
CA GLU A 388 6.88 14.77 -2.67
C GLU A 388 7.17 13.34 -2.18
N LEU A 389 6.84 13.04 -0.92
CA LEU A 389 7.04 11.71 -0.33
C LEU A 389 6.20 10.62 -1.01
N ALA A 390 4.96 10.92 -1.36
CA ALA A 390 4.02 9.97 -1.95
C ALA A 390 4.34 9.64 -3.43
N ASN A 391 4.88 10.61 -4.17
CA ASN A 391 5.24 10.45 -5.59
C ASN A 391 6.70 10.05 -5.80
N ASP A 392 7.51 9.96 -4.76
CA ASP A 392 8.89 9.50 -4.85
C ASP A 392 8.92 8.02 -5.28
N LYS A 393 9.62 7.74 -6.38
CA LYS A 393 9.75 6.38 -6.96
C LYS A 393 10.37 5.37 -6.00
N THR A 394 11.15 5.84 -5.03
CA THR A 394 11.74 4.99 -3.99
C THR A 394 10.75 4.62 -2.89
N ALA A 395 9.56 5.24 -2.91
CA ALA A 395 8.45 5.01 -1.99
C ALA A 395 8.88 5.06 -0.49
N PRO A 396 9.31 6.22 0.03
CA PRO A 396 9.80 6.34 1.41
C PRO A 396 8.73 6.05 2.45
N LEU A 397 7.44 6.29 2.17
CA LEU A 397 6.34 6.00 3.10
C LEU A 397 5.98 4.49 3.16
N PHE A 398 6.44 3.70 2.20
CA PHE A 398 6.06 2.28 2.08
C PHE A 398 6.92 1.39 2.95
N ASN A 399 6.29 0.60 3.84
CA ASN A 399 7.00 -0.37 4.69
C ASN A 399 7.44 -1.59 3.88
N LYS A 400 8.64 -1.51 3.29
CA LYS A 400 9.20 -2.55 2.42
C LYS A 400 9.47 -3.86 3.15
N ALA A 401 9.70 -3.82 4.46
CA ALA A 401 10.01 -5.00 5.26
C ALA A 401 8.84 -6.00 5.34
N ILE A 402 7.60 -5.49 5.35
CA ILE A 402 6.40 -6.32 5.48
C ILE A 402 5.54 -6.37 4.20
N ALA A 403 5.68 -5.38 3.32
CA ALA A 403 4.78 -5.24 2.17
C ALA A 403 5.46 -5.39 0.81
N SER A 404 6.79 -5.19 0.70
CA SER A 404 7.52 -5.44 -0.55
C SER A 404 7.72 -6.93 -0.78
N LYS A 405 7.30 -7.41 -1.95
CA LYS A 405 7.53 -8.79 -2.37
C LYS A 405 8.69 -8.87 -3.36
N ALA A 406 9.64 -9.74 -3.08
CA ALA A 406 10.81 -9.96 -3.93
C ALA A 406 11.05 -11.45 -4.16
N THR A 407 11.67 -11.77 -5.28
CA THR A 407 12.09 -13.13 -5.62
C THR A 407 13.14 -13.61 -4.63
N PRO A 408 12.90 -14.70 -3.85
CA PRO A 408 13.80 -15.13 -2.80
C PRO A 408 15.14 -15.67 -3.30
N GLY A 409 15.18 -16.21 -4.52
CA GLY A 409 16.40 -16.79 -5.07
C GLY A 409 16.87 -18.01 -4.26
N SER A 410 18.18 -18.20 -4.19
CA SER A 410 18.81 -19.42 -3.62
C SER A 410 18.47 -19.73 -2.16
N ILE A 411 17.97 -18.78 -1.39
CA ILE A 411 17.48 -19.08 -0.03
C ILE A 411 16.25 -20.00 -0.04
N PHE A 412 15.50 -20.06 -1.12
CA PHE A 412 14.38 -20.98 -1.30
C PHE A 412 14.82 -22.45 -1.45
N LYS A 413 16.08 -22.71 -1.78
CA LYS A 413 16.64 -24.05 -1.93
C LYS A 413 16.52 -24.91 -0.66
N MET A 414 16.52 -24.27 0.51
CA MET A 414 16.29 -25.00 1.76
C MET A 414 14.85 -25.54 1.83
N VAL A 415 13.86 -24.77 1.37
CA VAL A 415 12.46 -25.25 1.26
C VAL A 415 12.38 -26.46 0.33
N THR A 416 12.98 -26.35 -0.86
CA THR A 416 13.00 -27.44 -1.83
C THR A 416 13.75 -28.66 -1.31
N GLY A 417 14.89 -28.48 -0.66
CA GLY A 417 15.71 -29.56 -0.11
C GLY A 417 15.00 -30.33 1.01
N LEU A 418 14.49 -29.61 2.00
CA LEU A 418 13.75 -30.21 3.12
C LEU A 418 12.44 -30.84 2.64
N GLY A 419 11.70 -30.17 1.76
CA GLY A 419 10.49 -30.72 1.17
C GLY A 419 10.77 -32.03 0.40
N ALA A 420 11.84 -32.05 -0.40
CA ALA A 420 12.24 -33.25 -1.15
C ALA A 420 12.67 -34.41 -0.25
N LEU A 421 13.38 -34.14 0.85
CA LEU A 421 13.72 -35.19 1.84
C LEU A 421 12.46 -35.78 2.47
N MET A 422 11.55 -34.94 2.93
CA MET A 422 10.31 -35.38 3.59
C MET A 422 9.33 -36.12 2.63
N GLU A 423 9.29 -35.71 1.37
CA GLU A 423 8.48 -36.43 0.38
C GLU A 423 9.19 -37.71 -0.10
N GLY A 424 10.53 -37.74 -0.15
CA GLY A 424 11.33 -38.92 -0.48
C GLY A 424 11.20 -40.07 0.51
N GLU A 425 10.95 -39.79 1.80
CA GLU A 425 10.60 -40.82 2.80
C GLU A 425 9.28 -41.53 2.49
N LYS A 426 8.33 -40.87 1.83
CA LYS A 426 7.02 -41.41 1.47
C LYS A 426 7.05 -42.09 0.10
N ASP A 427 7.70 -41.44 -0.85
CA ASP A 427 7.81 -41.85 -2.26
C ASP A 427 9.14 -41.32 -2.84
N SER A 428 10.10 -42.23 -3.03
CA SER A 428 11.42 -41.89 -3.56
C SER A 428 11.40 -41.24 -4.96
N SER A 429 10.33 -41.49 -5.74
CA SER A 429 10.18 -40.88 -7.07
C SER A 429 9.85 -39.39 -7.02
N ARG A 430 9.27 -38.93 -5.90
CA ARG A 430 8.84 -37.52 -5.69
C ARG A 430 9.77 -36.70 -4.81
N GLY A 431 10.88 -37.30 -4.35
CA GLY A 431 11.80 -36.60 -3.46
C GLY A 431 13.23 -37.06 -3.60
N THR A 432 13.96 -37.11 -2.49
CA THR A 432 15.37 -37.54 -2.39
C THR A 432 15.64 -38.15 -1.01
N THR A 433 16.81 -38.73 -0.83
CA THR A 433 17.33 -39.18 0.46
C THR A 433 18.59 -38.41 0.82
N LEU A 434 19.03 -38.51 2.09
CA LEU A 434 20.27 -37.85 2.56
C LEU A 434 21.53 -38.36 1.84
N THR A 435 21.48 -39.59 1.30
CA THR A 435 22.64 -40.23 0.67
C THR A 435 22.55 -40.29 -0.86
N GLU A 436 21.43 -39.90 -1.45
CA GLU A 436 21.31 -39.85 -2.89
C GLU A 436 22.15 -38.73 -3.45
N THR A 437 22.96 -39.02 -4.46
CA THR A 437 23.79 -38.03 -5.14
C THR A 437 23.34 -37.81 -6.59
N ILE A 438 23.39 -36.54 -7.04
CA ILE A 438 23.08 -36.12 -8.40
C ILE A 438 24.27 -35.34 -8.92
N THR A 439 24.81 -35.75 -10.07
CA THR A 439 25.89 -35.01 -10.74
C THR A 439 25.30 -33.90 -11.60
N CYS A 440 25.82 -32.69 -11.48
CA CYS A 440 25.36 -31.51 -12.23
C CYS A 440 25.79 -31.58 -13.70
N GLU A 441 24.82 -31.63 -14.61
CA GLU A 441 25.05 -31.61 -16.06
C GLU A 441 25.09 -30.18 -16.64
N GLY A 442 24.97 -29.17 -15.81
CA GLY A 442 25.02 -27.77 -16.20
C GLY A 442 23.70 -27.22 -16.77
N THR A 443 22.96 -27.98 -17.58
CA THR A 443 21.67 -27.58 -18.16
C THR A 443 20.62 -28.63 -17.84
N TYR A 444 19.51 -28.23 -17.27
CA TYR A 444 18.38 -29.11 -16.98
C TYR A 444 17.47 -29.20 -18.21
N THR A 445 17.38 -30.38 -18.81
CA THR A 445 16.63 -30.62 -20.06
C THR A 445 15.43 -31.53 -19.89
N LYS A 446 15.29 -32.22 -18.74
CA LYS A 446 14.19 -33.16 -18.51
C LYS A 446 12.84 -32.41 -18.56
N ASP A 447 11.92 -32.93 -19.37
CA ASP A 447 10.58 -32.39 -19.61
C ASP A 447 10.53 -30.95 -20.17
N ILE A 448 11.68 -30.43 -20.66
CA ILE A 448 11.76 -29.10 -21.28
C ILE A 448 11.57 -29.22 -22.79
N ILE A 449 10.46 -28.67 -23.27
CA ILE A 449 10.10 -28.71 -24.71
C ILE A 449 11.02 -27.84 -25.55
N ASN A 450 11.24 -26.60 -25.11
CA ASN A 450 12.10 -25.64 -25.78
C ASN A 450 13.47 -25.58 -25.09
N LEU A 451 14.48 -26.25 -25.65
CA LEU A 451 15.83 -26.30 -25.09
C LEU A 451 16.53 -24.92 -25.01
N LYS A 452 16.06 -23.92 -25.75
CA LYS A 452 16.59 -22.54 -25.61
C LYS A 452 16.23 -21.96 -24.25
N ASP A 453 15.09 -22.34 -23.67
CA ASP A 453 14.60 -21.89 -22.37
C ASP A 453 15.02 -22.81 -21.23
N ALA A 454 15.80 -23.87 -21.52
CA ALA A 454 16.26 -24.82 -20.52
C ALA A 454 17.05 -24.14 -19.41
N PRO A 455 16.65 -24.33 -18.13
CA PRO A 455 17.31 -23.72 -16.99
C PRO A 455 18.77 -24.17 -16.85
N LYS A 456 19.68 -23.24 -16.53
CA LYS A 456 21.12 -23.50 -16.45
C LYS A 456 21.64 -23.30 -15.04
N CYS A 457 22.57 -24.20 -14.64
CA CYS A 457 23.36 -23.97 -13.46
C CYS A 457 24.35 -22.82 -13.71
N TRP A 458 24.70 -22.08 -12.65
CA TRP A 458 25.69 -21.03 -12.73
C TRP A 458 27.10 -21.55 -13.04
N LYS A 459 27.43 -22.81 -12.67
CA LYS A 459 28.58 -23.56 -13.14
C LYS A 459 28.25 -24.19 -14.50
N ARG A 460 28.91 -23.71 -15.56
CA ARG A 460 28.78 -24.29 -16.92
C ARG A 460 29.68 -25.49 -17.10
N VAL A 461 29.39 -26.29 -18.15
CA VAL A 461 30.20 -27.42 -18.60
C VAL A 461 31.69 -27.01 -18.70
N GLY A 462 32.59 -27.77 -18.08
CA GLY A 462 34.02 -27.47 -17.97
C GLY A 462 34.51 -27.23 -16.53
N TYR A 463 33.57 -27.02 -15.60
CA TYR A 463 33.84 -26.97 -14.15
C TYR A 463 33.11 -28.09 -13.39
N ALA A 464 32.84 -29.21 -14.09
CA ALA A 464 31.99 -30.31 -13.62
C ALA A 464 32.46 -30.97 -12.32
N GLU A 465 33.76 -30.97 -12.03
CA GLU A 465 34.29 -31.60 -10.79
C GLU A 465 33.74 -30.92 -9.51
N ALA A 466 33.52 -29.61 -9.54
CA ALA A 466 33.02 -28.90 -8.35
C ALA A 466 31.56 -29.20 -7.99
N HIS A 467 30.75 -29.70 -8.95
CA HIS A 467 29.35 -30.07 -8.73
C HIS A 467 29.08 -31.55 -9.06
N LYS A 468 30.12 -32.41 -8.92
CA LYS A 468 29.99 -33.86 -9.01
C LYS A 468 29.39 -34.41 -7.71
N ASP A 469 28.53 -35.41 -7.84
CA ASP A 469 27.96 -36.18 -6.73
C ASP A 469 27.39 -35.29 -5.60
N GLN A 470 26.49 -34.38 -5.97
CA GLN A 470 25.81 -33.49 -5.03
C GLN A 470 24.73 -34.25 -4.27
N ASP A 471 24.80 -34.28 -2.96
CA ASP A 471 23.70 -34.56 -2.04
C ASP A 471 23.02 -33.24 -1.62
N VAL A 472 22.04 -33.27 -0.72
CA VAL A 472 21.34 -32.06 -0.26
C VAL A 472 22.29 -31.06 0.38
N VAL A 473 23.25 -31.53 1.20
CA VAL A 473 24.21 -30.68 1.93
C VAL A 473 25.16 -30.00 0.95
N LYS A 474 25.80 -30.77 0.08
CA LYS A 474 26.70 -30.24 -0.97
C LYS A 474 25.95 -29.34 -1.98
N GLY A 475 24.70 -29.72 -2.30
CA GLY A 475 23.84 -28.93 -3.16
C GLY A 475 23.57 -27.53 -2.60
N LEU A 476 23.36 -27.41 -1.29
CA LEU A 476 23.23 -26.13 -0.57
C LEU A 476 24.58 -25.42 -0.47
N GLU A 477 25.65 -26.10 -0.03
CA GLU A 477 27.00 -25.54 0.09
C GLU A 477 27.49 -24.91 -1.22
N HIS A 478 27.35 -25.62 -2.33
CA HIS A 478 27.74 -25.15 -3.65
C HIS A 478 26.66 -24.34 -4.35
N SER A 479 25.50 -24.16 -3.74
CA SER A 479 24.33 -23.51 -4.36
C SER A 479 24.02 -24.06 -5.77
N CYS A 480 24.05 -25.39 -5.93
CA CYS A 480 23.90 -26.04 -7.23
C CYS A 480 22.49 -25.95 -7.78
N ASN A 481 22.24 -25.10 -8.79
CA ASN A 481 20.91 -24.95 -9.37
C ASN A 481 20.41 -26.27 -9.99
N PHE A 482 21.28 -27.03 -10.70
CA PHE A 482 20.88 -28.27 -11.35
C PHE A 482 20.34 -29.31 -10.36
N TYR A 483 20.98 -29.46 -9.21
CA TYR A 483 20.51 -30.33 -8.15
C TYR A 483 19.08 -29.98 -7.74
N PHE A 484 18.83 -28.71 -7.44
CA PHE A 484 17.51 -28.25 -7.01
C PHE A 484 16.48 -28.19 -8.15
N TYR A 485 16.89 -28.02 -9.42
CA TYR A 485 16.00 -28.23 -10.56
C TYR A 485 15.51 -29.67 -10.63
N THR A 486 16.40 -30.63 -10.38
CA THR A 486 16.05 -32.06 -10.39
C THR A 486 15.07 -32.38 -9.27
N LEU A 487 15.31 -31.88 -8.05
CA LEU A 487 14.37 -32.08 -6.93
C LEU A 487 13.02 -31.43 -7.21
N ALA A 488 13.02 -30.18 -7.67
CA ALA A 488 11.78 -29.47 -8.00
C ALA A 488 10.98 -30.15 -9.13
N GLY A 489 11.67 -30.70 -10.13
CA GLY A 489 11.04 -31.47 -11.21
C GLY A 489 10.39 -32.78 -10.71
N ARG A 490 10.96 -33.44 -9.69
CA ARG A 490 10.38 -34.62 -9.05
C ARG A 490 9.18 -34.26 -8.19
N MET A 491 9.27 -33.17 -7.41
CA MET A 491 8.21 -32.71 -6.52
C MET A 491 7.01 -32.17 -7.29
N GLY A 492 7.27 -31.43 -8.37
CA GLY A 492 6.23 -30.66 -9.04
C GLY A 492 5.82 -29.40 -8.27
N ILE A 493 5.00 -28.56 -8.91
CA ILE A 493 4.66 -27.24 -8.36
C ILE A 493 3.78 -27.33 -7.10
N ASP A 494 2.87 -28.29 -7.04
CA ASP A 494 1.94 -28.43 -5.91
C ASP A 494 2.65 -28.79 -4.60
N LEU A 495 3.71 -29.62 -4.66
CA LEU A 495 4.50 -29.94 -3.46
C LEU A 495 5.42 -28.77 -3.07
N LEU A 496 5.97 -28.04 -4.05
CA LEU A 496 6.74 -26.83 -3.76
C LEU A 496 5.87 -25.78 -3.05
N ASP A 497 4.65 -25.55 -3.52
CA ASP A 497 3.68 -24.65 -2.90
C ASP A 497 3.32 -25.09 -1.48
N LYS A 498 2.93 -26.38 -1.32
CA LYS A 498 2.62 -26.98 -0.02
C LYS A 498 3.76 -26.81 1.01
N TRP A 499 5.01 -27.02 0.61
CA TRP A 499 6.14 -26.87 1.52
C TRP A 499 6.47 -25.42 1.82
N ALA A 500 6.33 -24.53 0.84
CA ALA A 500 6.44 -23.09 1.08
C ALA A 500 5.38 -22.56 2.06
N GLU A 501 4.13 -23.04 1.95
CA GLU A 501 3.06 -22.75 2.90
C GLU A 501 3.39 -23.26 4.31
N LYS A 502 3.86 -24.51 4.43
CA LYS A 502 4.28 -25.08 5.72
C LYS A 502 5.40 -24.29 6.40
N PHE A 503 6.32 -23.75 5.64
CA PHE A 503 7.36 -22.83 6.16
C PHE A 503 6.86 -21.40 6.35
N GLY A 504 5.58 -21.14 6.09
CA GLY A 504 4.95 -19.85 6.32
C GLY A 504 5.28 -18.76 5.29
N LEU A 505 5.84 -19.08 4.13
CA LEU A 505 6.20 -18.10 3.11
C LEU A 505 4.98 -17.49 2.39
N THR A 506 3.85 -18.19 2.40
CA THR A 506 2.61 -17.80 1.71
C THR A 506 1.43 -17.56 2.67
N SER A 507 1.72 -17.30 3.94
CA SER A 507 0.74 -16.93 4.95
C SER A 507 1.18 -15.68 5.71
N SER A 508 0.21 -14.97 6.32
CA SER A 508 0.52 -13.85 7.21
C SER A 508 1.44 -14.31 8.34
N THR A 509 2.40 -13.46 8.70
CA THR A 509 3.34 -13.75 9.80
C THR A 509 2.71 -13.53 11.17
N GLY A 510 1.59 -12.81 11.24
CA GLY A 510 0.98 -12.39 12.48
C GLY A 510 1.65 -11.15 13.09
N ILE A 511 2.48 -10.44 12.33
CA ILE A 511 3.06 -9.19 12.80
C ILE A 511 1.95 -8.17 13.09
N GLN A 512 2.09 -7.48 14.20
CA GLN A 512 1.10 -6.52 14.70
C GLN A 512 1.22 -5.14 14.02
N LEU A 513 1.43 -5.15 12.70
CA LEU A 513 1.48 -3.96 11.86
C LEU A 513 0.46 -4.06 10.71
N PRO A 514 -0.14 -2.95 10.28
CA PRO A 514 -1.05 -2.95 9.15
C PRO A 514 -0.30 -3.11 7.82
N GLY A 515 -0.99 -3.61 6.81
CA GLY A 515 -0.46 -3.61 5.44
C GLY A 515 0.53 -4.72 5.11
N GLU A 516 0.61 -5.78 5.94
CA GLU A 516 1.43 -6.96 5.60
C GLU A 516 0.94 -7.59 4.29
N ALA A 517 1.86 -7.80 3.36
CA ALA A 517 1.60 -8.53 2.13
C ALA A 517 1.98 -10.02 2.28
N VAL A 518 1.12 -10.87 1.77
CA VAL A 518 1.36 -12.31 1.76
C VAL A 518 2.19 -12.71 0.54
N GLY A 519 3.18 -13.58 0.73
CA GLY A 519 3.98 -14.14 -0.34
C GLY A 519 3.16 -15.03 -1.29
N GLN A 520 3.72 -15.28 -2.47
CA GLN A 520 3.14 -16.16 -3.47
C GLN A 520 4.19 -17.10 -4.05
N ILE A 521 3.80 -18.33 -4.33
CA ILE A 521 4.62 -19.30 -5.05
C ILE A 521 4.12 -19.36 -6.49
N GLY A 522 5.08 -19.31 -7.44
CA GLY A 522 4.73 -19.35 -8.85
C GLY A 522 3.93 -20.60 -9.21
N SER A 523 2.78 -20.39 -9.83
CA SER A 523 1.91 -21.45 -10.35
C SER A 523 1.06 -20.93 -11.52
N GLN A 524 0.29 -21.80 -12.18
CA GLN A 524 -0.66 -21.34 -13.20
C GLN A 524 -1.67 -20.34 -12.62
N LYS A 525 -2.16 -20.58 -11.39
CA LYS A 525 -3.15 -19.70 -10.72
C LYS A 525 -2.59 -18.32 -10.43
N GLU A 526 -1.32 -18.24 -10.01
CA GLU A 526 -0.65 -16.97 -9.75
C GLU A 526 -0.21 -16.26 -11.03
N MET A 527 0.09 -17.02 -12.07
CA MET A 527 0.38 -16.45 -13.39
C MET A 527 -0.89 -15.93 -14.05
N PHE A 528 -1.92 -16.76 -14.07
CA PHE A 528 -3.24 -16.42 -14.62
C PHE A 528 -4.24 -17.52 -14.27
N ASN A 529 -5.41 -17.13 -13.72
CA ASN A 529 -6.53 -18.04 -13.51
C ASN A 529 -7.61 -17.76 -14.56
N PRO A 530 -7.76 -18.63 -15.59
CA PRO A 530 -8.69 -18.40 -16.69
C PRO A 530 -10.18 -18.47 -16.29
N TYR A 531 -10.48 -18.97 -15.09
CA TYR A 531 -11.85 -19.12 -14.58
C TYR A 531 -12.31 -17.97 -13.69
N ARG A 532 -11.47 -16.93 -13.50
CA ARG A 532 -11.81 -15.74 -12.72
C ARG A 532 -11.85 -14.53 -13.60
N ASP A 533 -12.76 -13.63 -13.31
CA ASP A 533 -12.79 -12.31 -13.94
C ASP A 533 -11.55 -11.50 -13.58
N ILE A 534 -11.26 -10.48 -14.39
CA ILE A 534 -10.07 -9.66 -14.21
C ILE A 534 -9.99 -9.01 -12.83
N GLU A 535 -11.15 -8.60 -12.28
CA GLU A 535 -11.25 -7.95 -10.98
C GLU A 535 -10.92 -8.91 -9.82
N ASP A 536 -11.16 -10.20 -10.02
CA ASP A 536 -10.97 -11.26 -9.02
C ASP A 536 -9.59 -11.93 -9.12
N GLN A 537 -8.71 -11.48 -10.03
CA GLN A 537 -7.35 -12.02 -10.12
C GLN A 537 -6.53 -11.62 -8.89
N SER A 538 -5.72 -12.55 -8.36
CA SER A 538 -4.99 -12.40 -7.10
C SER A 538 -3.85 -11.38 -7.13
N SER A 539 -3.31 -11.08 -8.32
CA SER A 539 -2.17 -10.18 -8.48
C SER A 539 -2.26 -9.30 -9.73
N ALA A 540 -1.34 -8.35 -9.85
CA ALA A 540 -1.27 -7.46 -11.02
C ALA A 540 -0.91 -8.20 -12.32
N LEU A 541 -0.11 -9.28 -12.24
CA LEU A 541 0.28 -10.07 -13.42
C LEU A 541 -0.92 -10.80 -14.04
N PRO A 542 -1.74 -11.56 -13.30
CA PRO A 542 -2.97 -12.12 -13.83
C PRO A 542 -3.90 -11.09 -14.47
N LYS A 543 -4.09 -9.93 -13.85
CA LYS A 543 -4.91 -8.85 -14.42
C LYS A 543 -4.38 -8.36 -15.77
N LEU A 544 -3.06 -8.20 -15.91
CA LEU A 544 -2.45 -7.81 -17.17
C LEU A 544 -2.64 -8.87 -18.25
N VAL A 545 -2.40 -10.13 -17.90
CA VAL A 545 -2.56 -11.27 -18.81
C VAL A 545 -4.01 -11.41 -19.27
N TRP A 546 -4.98 -11.30 -18.37
CA TRP A 546 -6.41 -11.33 -18.70
C TRP A 546 -6.81 -10.18 -19.64
N LYS A 547 -6.25 -9.01 -19.46
CA LYS A 547 -6.50 -7.86 -20.34
C LYS A 547 -5.90 -8.06 -21.74
N THR A 548 -4.74 -8.72 -21.83
CA THR A 548 -4.02 -8.88 -23.11
C THR A 548 -4.34 -10.18 -23.83
N GLY A 549 -4.56 -11.29 -23.11
CA GLY A 549 -4.81 -12.61 -23.69
C GLY A 549 -6.02 -12.67 -24.61
N PRO A 550 -7.24 -12.35 -24.16
CA PRO A 550 -8.42 -12.33 -25.00
C PRO A 550 -8.29 -11.36 -26.18
N ASN A 551 -7.69 -10.18 -25.97
CA ASN A 551 -7.48 -9.23 -27.05
C ASN A 551 -6.50 -9.74 -28.12
N SER A 552 -5.46 -10.45 -27.72
CA SER A 552 -4.52 -11.07 -28.67
C SER A 552 -5.22 -12.13 -29.51
N VAL A 553 -6.01 -13.00 -28.89
CA VAL A 553 -6.80 -14.04 -29.59
C VAL A 553 -7.87 -13.39 -30.49
N TYR A 554 -8.61 -12.41 -29.96
CA TYR A 554 -9.58 -11.62 -30.73
C TYR A 554 -8.95 -11.01 -31.99
N ASN A 555 -7.80 -10.37 -31.88
CA ASN A 555 -7.12 -9.75 -33.02
C ASN A 555 -6.69 -10.79 -34.08
N LEU A 556 -6.28 -11.99 -33.66
CA LEU A 556 -5.98 -13.09 -34.58
C LEU A 556 -7.23 -13.59 -35.30
N ILE A 557 -8.35 -13.74 -34.60
CA ILE A 557 -9.65 -14.12 -35.19
C ILE A 557 -10.13 -13.04 -36.17
N LYS A 558 -10.08 -11.77 -35.78
CA LYS A 558 -10.45 -10.63 -36.64
C LYS A 558 -9.64 -10.57 -37.93
N LYS A 559 -8.33 -10.67 -37.81
CA LYS A 559 -7.41 -10.74 -38.97
C LYS A 559 -7.76 -11.90 -39.88
N TYR A 560 -8.06 -13.06 -39.34
CA TYR A 560 -8.49 -14.21 -40.13
C TYR A 560 -9.83 -13.93 -40.82
N ALA A 561 -10.81 -13.37 -40.14
CA ALA A 561 -12.14 -13.03 -40.69
C ALA A 561 -12.00 -12.07 -41.90
N GLU A 562 -11.18 -11.04 -41.77
CA GLU A 562 -10.85 -10.10 -42.86
C GLU A 562 -10.20 -10.81 -44.06
N GLN A 563 -9.28 -11.74 -43.82
CA GLN A 563 -8.58 -12.48 -44.89
C GLN A 563 -9.49 -13.42 -45.69
N VAL A 564 -10.51 -13.98 -45.04
CA VAL A 564 -11.45 -14.91 -45.68
C VAL A 564 -12.76 -14.27 -46.11
N GLY A 565 -12.92 -12.96 -45.90
CA GLY A 565 -14.10 -12.18 -46.28
C GLY A 565 -15.36 -12.61 -45.52
N ARG A 566 -15.23 -12.99 -44.23
CA ARG A 566 -16.37 -13.32 -43.35
C ARG A 566 -16.60 -12.21 -42.33
N GLU A 567 -17.84 -11.90 -42.10
CA GLU A 567 -18.24 -10.94 -41.07
C GLU A 567 -18.70 -11.66 -39.82
N TYR A 568 -18.11 -11.30 -38.68
CA TYR A 568 -18.50 -11.68 -37.32
C TYR A 568 -18.65 -10.40 -36.49
N THR A 569 -19.54 -10.40 -35.52
CA THR A 569 -19.63 -9.28 -34.58
C THR A 569 -18.42 -9.27 -33.63
N ASP A 570 -18.07 -8.09 -33.13
CA ASP A 570 -17.00 -7.97 -32.13
C ASP A 570 -17.31 -8.79 -30.87
N GLU A 571 -18.58 -8.92 -30.50
CA GLU A 571 -19.05 -9.70 -29.35
C GLU A 571 -18.80 -11.21 -29.56
N GLU A 572 -19.17 -11.75 -30.72
CA GLU A 572 -18.94 -13.18 -31.05
C GLU A 572 -17.45 -13.52 -31.05
N MET A 573 -16.62 -12.65 -31.62
CA MET A 573 -15.16 -12.87 -31.67
C MET A 573 -14.54 -12.76 -30.28
N LEU A 574 -15.01 -11.84 -29.44
CA LEU A 574 -14.49 -11.68 -28.09
C LEU A 574 -14.94 -12.84 -27.17
N ASP A 575 -16.17 -13.33 -27.33
CA ASP A 575 -16.68 -14.50 -26.59
C ASP A 575 -15.87 -15.75 -26.92
N ALA A 576 -15.63 -16.00 -28.22
CA ALA A 576 -14.75 -17.09 -28.65
C ALA A 576 -13.32 -16.94 -28.08
N ALA A 577 -12.78 -15.72 -28.08
CA ALA A 577 -11.45 -15.44 -27.55
C ALA A 577 -11.36 -15.72 -26.04
N LYS A 578 -12.38 -15.34 -25.25
CA LYS A 578 -12.44 -15.61 -23.82
C LYS A 578 -12.50 -17.11 -23.54
N GLU A 579 -13.33 -17.86 -24.25
CA GLU A 579 -13.44 -19.30 -24.10
C GLU A 579 -12.13 -20.02 -24.49
N ILE A 580 -11.47 -19.58 -25.56
CA ILE A 580 -10.15 -20.11 -25.94
C ILE A 580 -9.11 -19.85 -24.84
N VAL A 581 -9.12 -18.68 -24.23
CA VAL A 581 -8.18 -18.35 -23.12
C VAL A 581 -8.46 -19.24 -21.89
N GLN A 582 -9.70 -19.62 -21.63
CA GLN A 582 -10.04 -20.54 -20.55
C GLN A 582 -9.43 -21.95 -20.72
N LEU A 583 -9.10 -22.35 -21.94
CA LEU A 583 -8.39 -23.61 -22.18
C LEU A 583 -7.04 -23.71 -21.46
N MET A 584 -6.45 -22.57 -21.06
CA MET A 584 -5.21 -22.56 -20.28
C MET A 584 -5.39 -23.17 -18.87
N GLY A 585 -6.60 -23.26 -18.36
CA GLY A 585 -6.93 -23.90 -17.09
C GLY A 585 -6.93 -25.44 -17.14
N ILE A 586 -6.89 -26.04 -18.34
CA ILE A 586 -6.79 -27.48 -18.50
C ILE A 586 -5.40 -27.95 -18.06
N ALA A 587 -5.33 -29.11 -17.42
CA ALA A 587 -4.05 -29.76 -17.09
C ALA A 587 -3.40 -30.31 -18.36
N TRP A 588 -2.38 -29.64 -18.83
CA TRP A 588 -1.65 -30.03 -20.03
C TRP A 588 -0.42 -30.88 -19.71
N ARG A 589 -0.22 -31.97 -20.45
CA ARG A 589 1.01 -32.78 -20.48
C ARG A 589 1.62 -32.73 -21.88
N THR A 590 2.86 -33.14 -22.01
CA THR A 590 3.53 -33.26 -23.31
C THR A 590 3.49 -34.68 -23.78
N ASP A 591 3.04 -34.95 -25.02
CA ASP A 591 3.10 -36.26 -25.67
C ASP A 591 4.51 -36.56 -26.21
N ASP A 592 4.74 -37.77 -26.68
CA ASP A 592 6.03 -38.23 -27.24
C ASP A 592 6.47 -37.44 -28.49
N LYS A 593 5.56 -36.66 -29.09
CA LYS A 593 5.81 -35.79 -30.26
C LYS A 593 6.04 -34.34 -29.88
N GLY A 594 6.04 -34.03 -28.60
CA GLY A 594 6.21 -32.64 -28.10
C GLY A 594 4.95 -31.78 -28.17
N ASN A 595 3.76 -32.35 -28.40
CA ASN A 595 2.52 -31.61 -28.40
C ASN A 595 1.95 -31.50 -26.98
N ARG A 596 1.29 -30.38 -26.69
CA ARG A 596 0.48 -30.22 -25.47
C ARG A 596 -0.85 -30.98 -25.65
N VAL A 597 -1.10 -31.96 -24.82
CA VAL A 597 -2.32 -32.75 -24.82
C VAL A 597 -2.94 -32.82 -23.43
N ASP A 598 -4.26 -32.93 -23.38
CA ASP A 598 -5.02 -33.18 -22.15
C ASP A 598 -4.92 -34.63 -21.70
N GLU A 599 -5.65 -35.00 -20.69
CA GLU A 599 -5.75 -36.41 -20.18
C GLU A 599 -6.24 -37.40 -21.24
N ASN A 600 -7.04 -36.94 -22.21
CA ASN A 600 -7.61 -37.71 -23.29
C ASN A 600 -6.75 -37.73 -24.57
N ASN A 601 -5.53 -37.23 -24.53
CA ASN A 601 -4.62 -37.06 -25.66
C ASN A 601 -5.12 -36.07 -26.75
N VAL A 602 -6.06 -35.18 -26.43
CA VAL A 602 -6.51 -34.12 -27.35
C VAL A 602 -5.55 -32.93 -27.28
N THR A 603 -5.10 -32.48 -28.44
CA THR A 603 -4.14 -31.34 -28.49
C THR A 603 -4.80 -30.00 -28.22
N LEU A 604 -4.04 -29.03 -27.68
CA LEU A 604 -4.49 -27.64 -27.50
C LEU A 604 -5.03 -27.05 -28.82
N GLY A 605 -4.33 -27.30 -29.94
CA GLY A 605 -4.80 -26.85 -31.25
C GLY A 605 -6.14 -27.46 -31.67
N GLN A 606 -6.44 -28.71 -31.25
CA GLN A 606 -7.74 -29.31 -31.50
C GLN A 606 -8.84 -28.66 -30.66
N HIS A 607 -8.59 -28.41 -29.38
CA HIS A 607 -9.54 -27.69 -28.51
C HIS A 607 -9.83 -26.28 -29.06
N ILE A 608 -8.82 -25.53 -29.48
CA ILE A 608 -9.01 -24.22 -30.09
C ILE A 608 -9.90 -24.33 -31.35
N ARG A 609 -9.66 -25.33 -32.22
CA ARG A 609 -10.50 -25.52 -33.41
C ARG A 609 -11.94 -25.88 -33.07
N ASN A 610 -12.18 -26.60 -31.99
CA ASN A 610 -13.52 -26.92 -31.54
C ASN A 610 -14.25 -25.63 -31.11
N VAL A 611 -13.62 -24.78 -30.29
CA VAL A 611 -14.23 -23.49 -29.88
C VAL A 611 -14.49 -22.59 -31.10
N LEU A 612 -13.56 -22.48 -32.04
CA LEU A 612 -13.73 -21.70 -33.26
C LEU A 612 -14.89 -22.22 -34.12
N TYR A 613 -15.10 -23.54 -34.15
CA TYR A 613 -16.24 -24.14 -34.83
C TYR A 613 -17.56 -23.85 -34.11
N ASP A 614 -17.59 -24.10 -32.81
CA ASP A 614 -18.81 -24.00 -32.00
C ASP A 614 -19.29 -22.55 -31.88
N LYS A 615 -18.39 -21.58 -31.74
CA LYS A 615 -18.73 -20.15 -31.55
C LYS A 615 -18.86 -19.37 -32.86
N LEU A 616 -18.06 -19.68 -33.85
CA LEU A 616 -17.93 -18.86 -35.08
C LEU A 616 -18.23 -19.65 -36.37
N GLY A 617 -18.57 -20.94 -36.28
CA GLY A 617 -18.82 -21.78 -37.43
C GLY A 617 -17.58 -21.95 -38.35
N ILE A 618 -16.37 -21.72 -37.85
CA ILE A 618 -15.14 -21.85 -38.63
C ILE A 618 -14.76 -23.32 -38.72
N SER A 619 -14.80 -23.88 -39.95
CA SER A 619 -14.52 -25.30 -40.18
C SER A 619 -13.14 -25.70 -39.64
N GLN A 620 -13.06 -26.85 -38.97
CA GLN A 620 -11.80 -27.38 -38.40
C GLN A 620 -10.68 -27.56 -39.41
N LYS A 621 -11.01 -27.82 -40.70
CA LYS A 621 -10.01 -27.99 -41.74
C LYS A 621 -9.32 -26.64 -42.12
N VAL A 622 -10.07 -25.55 -42.12
CA VAL A 622 -9.55 -24.23 -42.53
C VAL A 622 -8.93 -23.46 -41.34
N SER A 623 -9.26 -23.81 -40.13
CA SER A 623 -8.76 -23.15 -38.91
C SER A 623 -7.41 -23.68 -38.40
N VAL A 624 -6.74 -24.58 -39.14
CA VAL A 624 -5.50 -25.21 -38.66
C VAL A 624 -4.38 -24.17 -38.43
N GLN A 625 -4.18 -23.25 -39.37
CA GLN A 625 -3.16 -22.21 -39.19
C GLN A 625 -3.54 -21.22 -38.09
N LEU A 626 -4.79 -20.74 -38.10
CA LEU A 626 -5.30 -19.85 -37.05
C LEU A 626 -5.14 -20.49 -35.65
N SER A 627 -5.48 -21.77 -35.49
CA SER A 627 -5.31 -22.46 -34.21
C SER A 627 -3.85 -22.59 -33.76
N ARG A 628 -2.90 -22.69 -34.69
CA ARG A 628 -1.46 -22.68 -34.38
C ARG A 628 -1.00 -21.30 -33.92
N ASP A 629 -1.43 -20.25 -34.60
CA ASP A 629 -1.07 -18.87 -34.26
C ASP A 629 -1.62 -18.50 -32.87
N ILE A 630 -2.87 -18.90 -32.60
CA ILE A 630 -3.50 -18.72 -31.28
C ILE A 630 -2.75 -19.54 -30.21
N ALA A 631 -2.45 -20.83 -30.46
CA ALA A 631 -1.72 -21.66 -29.51
C ALA A 631 -0.34 -21.11 -29.20
N SER A 632 0.34 -20.54 -30.20
CA SER A 632 1.61 -19.86 -30.01
C SER A 632 1.49 -18.62 -29.13
N SER A 633 0.48 -17.79 -29.37
CA SER A 633 0.20 -16.60 -28.55
C SER A 633 -0.12 -16.96 -27.09
N LEU A 634 -0.87 -18.04 -26.85
CA LEU A 634 -1.20 -18.51 -25.51
C LEU A 634 -0.03 -19.18 -24.79
N SER A 635 0.99 -19.65 -25.50
CA SER A 635 2.10 -20.40 -24.91
C SER A 635 2.86 -19.62 -23.82
N GLU A 636 2.93 -18.30 -23.95
CA GLU A 636 3.58 -17.41 -22.98
C GLU A 636 2.75 -17.24 -21.69
N LEU A 637 1.46 -17.55 -21.74
CA LEU A 637 0.52 -17.42 -20.62
C LEU A 637 0.33 -18.72 -19.84
N MET A 638 0.97 -19.81 -20.28
CA MET A 638 0.83 -21.13 -19.68
C MET A 638 2.02 -21.48 -18.81
N TRP A 639 1.72 -22.10 -17.68
CA TRP A 639 2.75 -22.65 -16.80
C TRP A 639 3.51 -23.80 -17.51
N THR A 640 4.82 -23.80 -17.35
CA THR A 640 5.70 -24.77 -18.01
C THR A 640 6.56 -25.53 -17.01
N PRO A 641 7.06 -26.75 -17.33
CA PRO A 641 8.02 -27.45 -16.49
C PRO A 641 9.27 -26.62 -16.18
N ALA A 642 9.73 -25.79 -17.11
CA ALA A 642 10.85 -24.87 -16.89
C ALA A 642 10.56 -23.84 -15.77
N LEU A 643 9.33 -23.36 -15.66
CA LEU A 643 8.91 -22.46 -14.57
C LEU A 643 8.86 -23.21 -13.24
N THR A 644 8.34 -24.44 -13.22
CA THR A 644 8.34 -25.29 -12.00
C THR A 644 9.74 -25.45 -11.43
N VAL A 645 10.72 -25.86 -12.24
CA VAL A 645 12.07 -26.07 -11.73
C VAL A 645 12.77 -24.76 -11.33
N ARG A 646 12.49 -23.64 -12.01
CA ARG A 646 12.96 -22.31 -11.59
C ARG A 646 12.36 -21.90 -10.24
N THR A 647 11.10 -22.22 -9.99
CA THR A 647 10.47 -22.02 -8.67
C THR A 647 11.24 -22.74 -7.57
N GLY A 648 11.74 -23.96 -7.82
CA GLY A 648 12.54 -24.71 -6.85
C GLY A 648 13.85 -24.05 -6.42
N ILE A 649 14.30 -23.02 -7.11
CA ILE A 649 15.42 -22.18 -6.69
C ILE A 649 14.98 -20.75 -6.36
N GLY A 650 13.68 -20.56 -6.11
CA GLY A 650 13.11 -19.27 -5.73
C GLY A 650 13.13 -18.22 -6.84
N GLN A 651 13.00 -18.62 -8.10
CA GLN A 651 12.94 -17.73 -9.25
C GLN A 651 11.57 -17.78 -9.95
N GLY A 652 11.44 -17.08 -11.06
CA GLY A 652 10.16 -16.94 -11.77
C GLY A 652 9.28 -15.86 -11.13
N ILE A 653 7.98 -16.14 -11.01
CA ILE A 653 6.99 -15.23 -10.40
C ILE A 653 6.80 -15.48 -8.89
N THR A 654 7.61 -16.34 -8.30
CA THR A 654 7.67 -16.55 -6.84
C THR A 654 8.18 -15.27 -6.18
N ALA A 655 7.42 -14.76 -5.23
CA ALA A 655 7.75 -13.52 -4.54
C ALA A 655 7.28 -13.57 -3.09
N VAL A 656 8.16 -13.23 -2.16
CA VAL A 656 7.93 -13.29 -0.71
C VAL A 656 8.40 -11.99 -0.04
N THR A 657 7.85 -11.69 1.13
CA THR A 657 8.25 -10.50 1.90
C THR A 657 9.49 -10.77 2.76
N PRO A 658 10.30 -9.75 3.08
CA PRO A 658 11.44 -9.90 3.98
C PRO A 658 11.07 -10.48 5.35
N ILE A 659 9.94 -10.08 5.92
CA ILE A 659 9.47 -10.61 7.21
C ILE A 659 9.12 -12.10 7.13
N ALA A 660 8.47 -12.55 6.06
CA ALA A 660 8.17 -13.98 5.86
C ALA A 660 9.46 -14.80 5.68
N VAL A 661 10.47 -14.24 5.01
CA VAL A 661 11.80 -14.86 4.91
C VAL A 661 12.48 -14.95 6.28
N ALA A 662 12.44 -13.89 7.09
CA ALA A 662 13.01 -13.91 8.43
C ALA A 662 12.37 -15.01 9.29
N ARG A 663 11.02 -15.11 9.29
CA ARG A 663 10.28 -16.16 10.00
C ARG A 663 10.66 -17.56 9.52
N TYR A 664 10.71 -17.76 8.23
CA TYR A 664 11.07 -19.04 7.62
C TYR A 664 12.49 -19.49 8.02
N VAL A 665 13.47 -18.58 7.92
CA VAL A 665 14.86 -18.88 8.30
C VAL A 665 14.99 -19.14 9.80
N SER A 666 14.21 -18.47 10.64
CA SER A 666 14.18 -18.73 12.08
C SER A 666 13.60 -20.11 12.43
N ALA A 667 12.77 -20.68 11.58
CA ALA A 667 12.15 -22.00 11.81
C ALA A 667 13.03 -23.19 11.40
N ILE A 668 14.13 -22.95 10.67
CA ILE A 668 15.11 -23.96 10.23
C ILE A 668 16.33 -23.97 11.15
#